data_ae7869fe6db38d95ca081471878d4f50
#
_entry.id   ae7869fe6db38d95ca081471878d4f50
#
_cell.length_a   1.000
_cell.length_b   1.000
_cell.length_c   1.000
_cell.angle_alpha   90.00
_cell.angle_beta   90.00
_cell.angle_gamma   90.00
#
_symmetry.space_group_name_H-M   'P 1'
#
loop_
_entity.id
_entity.type
_entity.pdbx_description
1 polymer ?
#
loop_
_entity_poly.entity_id
_entity_poly.type
_entity_poly.pdbx_seq_one_letter_code
_entity_poly.pdbx_strand_id
1 'polypeptide(L)'
;MAEQYPHDQPDARQPDVVVFSPELLKMADAHRQRRQYLEECRQAADSGDCAAAVQMGVNYLYGTGGVQRDTNQAFYWFSQSAPDDPVGLYWQAVCYDSGAGVEADEKKAFSLFQESADMDYAPAICDLGVCYENGQGTEKDMDKAVALYKKAAEMGYPQGRCNLGALYYAGIGVEKDYTAAAHYFTLAAEQRLPRAQYFLGLCYEFGNGVEEDVNKAILLYTEAARGRSADGLCALGVMYFLGKGVEEDAAKATDLFRQAGEEGLARGWNLLGHCYDDGNGVEESPEKAAQCYHKAAEGGFPDGLFHLGMCYIYGHGVAQSDEQAVACLRRAAEAGHPRAICQLGLCYESGRGVPEDIHRAAELYEQAARMGSPEAQCNLGVLYRYGQGVEKDRTKAAELFRQAAEQEFPRAQFFLGLHYEDGIGVEKDLARAAELYAKAAEQDYPDGVRALGVCYENGTGVEKDAQRAVELYRRAIDLGDTFAAYCLGNMLYSGQDIPRDYAQALALYEKAAADGHPGAQCQAGFCYERGLGCEKDMDKAFFYYSKSAENDDEVGINNLGTCYEHGMGCTADPAHAARLYEKAGSMGMPVAWKNLALLYERGLGVEKDAQQAQKYFALAARENVPGAAEGLERLSGQQAAKRFPATSLRITGVFLLGLAAFLGIGLWDGVPSERLFSGVFTLFFIASSVFILCKVNQRQPQLPKPLCILYIVLGALLVLAGILVLLSLPGSGEPITAEDYWLVGCALLGGGALLYRAMGKKNKA
;
A
#
# COMPACT_ATOMS: atom_id res chain seq x y z
N MET A 1 -8.03 18.09 2.70
CA MET A 1 -7.31 17.82 1.47
C MET A 1 -7.39 19.06 0.61
N ALA A 2 -6.29 19.79 0.47
CA ALA A 2 -6.24 20.95 -0.40
C ALA A 2 -5.94 20.40 -1.81
N GLU A 3 -6.98 20.04 -2.56
CA GLU A 3 -6.83 19.86 -4.00
C GLU A 3 -6.41 21.22 -4.56
N GLN A 4 -5.18 21.28 -5.09
CA GLN A 4 -4.78 22.39 -5.95
C GLN A 4 -5.72 22.33 -7.15
N TYR A 5 -6.65 23.27 -7.21
CA TYR A 5 -7.45 23.47 -8.42
C TYR A 5 -6.47 23.87 -9.53
N PRO A 6 -6.38 23.11 -10.64
CA PRO A 6 -5.65 23.59 -11.78
C PRO A 6 -6.34 24.88 -12.21
N HIS A 7 -5.56 25.94 -12.35
CA HIS A 7 -6.03 27.17 -12.97
C HIS A 7 -6.41 26.80 -14.39
N ASP A 8 -7.72 26.73 -14.63
CA ASP A 8 -8.26 26.57 -15.97
C ASP A 8 -7.67 27.62 -16.87
N GLN A 9 -7.31 27.22 -18.07
CA GLN A 9 -7.14 28.16 -19.16
C GLN A 9 -8.33 29.14 -19.13
N PRO A 10 -8.12 30.42 -19.36
CA PRO A 10 -9.16 31.42 -19.19
C PRO A 10 -10.42 30.97 -19.89
N ASP A 11 -11.42 30.68 -19.08
CA ASP A 11 -12.79 30.49 -19.52
C ASP A 11 -13.03 31.51 -20.62
N ALA A 12 -13.44 31.09 -21.79
CA ALA A 12 -13.58 31.99 -22.94
C ALA A 12 -14.36 33.22 -22.46
N ARG A 13 -13.60 34.25 -22.06
CA ARG A 13 -14.12 35.45 -21.41
C ARG A 13 -15.16 35.99 -22.31
N GLN A 14 -16.43 35.65 -22.04
CA GLN A 14 -17.52 36.28 -22.76
C GLN A 14 -17.55 37.71 -22.28
N PRO A 15 -17.41 38.68 -23.18
CA PRO A 15 -17.42 40.05 -22.79
C PRO A 15 -18.78 40.43 -22.24
N ASP A 16 -18.78 40.99 -21.01
CA ASP A 16 -19.85 41.90 -20.66
C ASP A 16 -19.66 43.14 -21.51
N VAL A 17 -19.87 42.98 -22.84
CA VAL A 17 -19.73 44.09 -23.77
C VAL A 17 -20.91 44.98 -23.60
N VAL A 18 -20.61 46.21 -23.28
CA VAL A 18 -21.50 47.32 -23.40
C VAL A 18 -22.21 47.27 -24.75
N VAL A 19 -23.39 46.69 -24.74
CA VAL A 19 -24.63 47.30 -25.16
C VAL A 19 -24.72 47.94 -26.53
N PHE A 20 -24.87 47.13 -27.51
CA PHE A 20 -25.97 47.38 -28.43
C PHE A 20 -27.07 46.36 -28.08
N SER A 21 -28.33 46.87 -27.93
CA SER A 21 -29.36 46.07 -27.28
C SER A 21 -29.52 44.67 -27.89
N PRO A 22 -29.72 43.61 -27.04
CA PRO A 22 -29.99 42.24 -27.51
C PRO A 22 -31.17 42.13 -28.46
N GLU A 23 -32.00 43.15 -28.55
CA GLU A 23 -33.18 43.23 -29.47
C GLU A 23 -32.78 43.38 -30.92
N LEU A 24 -31.69 44.08 -31.25
CA LEU A 24 -31.14 44.17 -32.61
C LEU A 24 -30.57 42.83 -33.12
N LEU A 25 -30.14 41.96 -32.22
CA LEU A 25 -29.64 40.61 -32.54
C LEU A 25 -30.76 39.58 -32.68
N LYS A 26 -31.94 39.85 -32.18
CA LYS A 26 -33.10 38.93 -32.22
C LYS A 26 -33.98 39.01 -33.44
N MET A 27 -33.88 40.07 -34.22
CA MET A 27 -34.65 40.19 -35.48
C MET A 27 -33.81 39.71 -36.68
N ALA A 28 -33.78 38.43 -36.87
CA ALA A 28 -32.89 37.78 -37.82
C ALA A 28 -33.65 37.23 -39.02
N ASP A 29 -33.67 38.03 -40.02
CA ASP A 29 -33.46 37.51 -41.38
C ASP A 29 -32.04 37.92 -41.79
N ALA A 30 -31.13 36.98 -41.58
CA ALA A 30 -29.90 37.20 -40.84
C ALA A 30 -28.75 37.87 -41.62
N HIS A 31 -28.63 37.68 -42.91
CA HIS A 31 -27.38 38.08 -43.58
C HIS A 31 -27.34 39.57 -44.00
N ARG A 32 -28.48 40.15 -44.32
CA ARG A 32 -28.52 41.51 -44.81
C ARG A 32 -28.41 42.55 -43.69
N GLN A 33 -29.12 42.30 -42.61
CA GLN A 33 -29.04 43.14 -41.39
C GLN A 33 -27.70 43.04 -40.71
N ARG A 34 -27.08 41.85 -40.68
CA ARG A 34 -25.72 41.68 -40.11
C ARG A 34 -24.65 42.43 -40.90
N ARG A 35 -24.71 42.43 -42.24
CA ARG A 35 -23.75 43.21 -43.05
C ARG A 35 -23.96 44.70 -42.88
N GLN A 36 -25.18 45.17 -42.79
CA GLN A 36 -25.49 46.61 -42.59
C GLN A 36 -24.99 47.02 -41.18
N TYR A 37 -25.25 46.23 -40.15
CA TYR A 37 -24.75 46.48 -38.80
C TYR A 37 -23.22 46.56 -38.73
N LEU A 38 -22.51 45.65 -39.36
CA LEU A 38 -21.06 45.68 -39.44
C LEU A 38 -20.51 46.91 -40.14
N GLU A 39 -21.15 47.28 -41.22
CA GLU A 39 -20.75 48.47 -41.98
C GLU A 39 -21.00 49.74 -41.17
N GLU A 40 -22.12 49.83 -40.46
CA GLU A 40 -22.43 50.94 -39.54
C GLU A 40 -21.43 51.00 -38.39
N CYS A 41 -21.11 49.87 -37.74
CA CYS A 41 -20.07 49.79 -36.70
C CYS A 41 -18.69 50.20 -37.23
N ARG A 42 -18.34 49.74 -38.45
CA ARG A 42 -17.07 50.10 -39.08
C ARG A 42 -16.96 51.59 -39.37
N GLN A 43 -18.01 52.17 -39.96
CA GLN A 43 -18.04 53.62 -40.24
C GLN A 43 -17.98 54.46 -38.96
N ALA A 44 -18.64 54.02 -37.89
CA ALA A 44 -18.55 54.68 -36.58
C ALA A 44 -17.12 54.56 -36.01
N ALA A 45 -16.53 53.38 -36.07
CA ALA A 45 -15.14 53.16 -35.60
C ALA A 45 -14.13 53.97 -36.42
N ASP A 46 -14.26 54.00 -37.76
CA ASP A 46 -13.41 54.79 -38.65
C ASP A 46 -13.58 56.31 -38.41
N SER A 47 -14.72 56.75 -37.84
CA SER A 47 -14.96 58.14 -37.40
C SER A 47 -14.45 58.49 -36.01
N GLY A 48 -13.83 57.49 -35.33
CA GLY A 48 -13.24 57.67 -33.99
C GLY A 48 -14.12 57.25 -32.81
N ASP A 49 -15.22 56.56 -33.05
CA ASP A 49 -16.04 55.98 -32.00
C ASP A 49 -15.32 54.76 -31.35
N CYS A 50 -14.80 54.93 -30.13
CA CYS A 50 -14.08 53.92 -29.41
C CYS A 50 -14.95 52.68 -29.12
N ALA A 51 -16.21 52.87 -28.75
CA ALA A 51 -17.10 51.73 -28.46
C ALA A 51 -17.37 50.90 -29.72
N ALA A 52 -17.52 51.55 -30.88
CA ALA A 52 -17.63 50.85 -32.16
C ALA A 52 -16.35 50.13 -32.57
N ALA A 53 -15.18 50.74 -32.31
CA ALA A 53 -13.87 50.08 -32.54
C ALA A 53 -13.72 48.83 -31.65
N VAL A 54 -14.01 48.93 -30.35
CA VAL A 54 -14.01 47.79 -29.44
C VAL A 54 -14.98 46.69 -29.90
N GLN A 55 -16.20 47.09 -30.32
CA GLN A 55 -17.19 46.10 -30.84
C GLN A 55 -16.70 45.40 -32.10
N MET A 56 -16.05 46.09 -33.02
CA MET A 56 -15.42 45.50 -34.20
C MET A 56 -14.33 44.52 -33.80
N GLY A 57 -13.47 44.87 -32.84
CA GLY A 57 -12.44 44.00 -32.30
C GLY A 57 -13.03 42.71 -31.68
N VAL A 58 -14.06 42.83 -30.86
CA VAL A 58 -14.79 41.69 -30.28
C VAL A 58 -15.41 40.79 -31.34
N ASN A 59 -16.05 41.38 -32.36
CA ASN A 59 -16.63 40.62 -33.47
C ASN A 59 -15.57 39.77 -34.19
N TYR A 60 -14.38 40.31 -34.46
CA TYR A 60 -13.29 39.57 -35.10
C TYR A 60 -12.66 38.56 -34.15
N LEU A 61 -12.55 38.86 -32.87
CA LEU A 61 -11.96 37.95 -31.88
C LEU A 61 -12.76 36.63 -31.75
N TYR A 62 -14.08 36.76 -31.74
CA TYR A 62 -14.98 35.60 -31.56
C TYR A 62 -15.66 35.10 -32.86
N GLY A 63 -15.45 35.77 -33.99
CA GLY A 63 -16.12 35.42 -35.25
C GLY A 63 -17.61 35.67 -35.19
N THR A 64 -18.05 36.72 -34.49
CA THR A 64 -19.47 37.13 -34.34
C THR A 64 -19.84 38.25 -35.29
N GLY A 65 -21.10 38.67 -35.27
CA GLY A 65 -21.57 39.77 -36.10
C GLY A 65 -21.53 39.52 -37.62
N GLY A 66 -21.11 38.35 -38.10
CA GLY A 66 -21.04 37.99 -39.53
C GLY A 66 -19.64 38.10 -40.14
N VAL A 67 -18.61 38.30 -39.34
CA VAL A 67 -17.20 38.18 -39.72
C VAL A 67 -16.63 36.82 -39.35
N GLN A 68 -15.60 36.38 -40.09
CA GLN A 68 -14.81 35.24 -39.65
C GLN A 68 -13.86 35.66 -38.55
N ARG A 69 -13.53 34.73 -37.66
CA ARG A 69 -12.57 34.95 -36.59
C ARG A 69 -11.19 35.31 -37.17
N ASP A 70 -10.70 36.48 -36.78
CA ASP A 70 -9.39 36.99 -37.18
C ASP A 70 -8.78 37.80 -36.01
N THR A 71 -7.86 37.22 -35.32
CA THR A 71 -7.22 37.83 -34.13
C THR A 71 -6.37 39.06 -34.49
N ASN A 72 -5.77 39.11 -35.71
CA ASN A 72 -5.01 40.27 -36.14
C ASN A 72 -5.93 41.48 -36.35
N GLN A 73 -7.10 41.24 -37.01
CA GLN A 73 -8.12 42.28 -37.14
C GLN A 73 -8.70 42.70 -35.78
N ALA A 74 -8.88 41.74 -34.88
CA ALA A 74 -9.34 42.04 -33.53
C ALA A 74 -8.37 43.01 -32.82
N PHE A 75 -7.08 42.67 -32.77
CA PHE A 75 -6.08 43.55 -32.17
C PHE A 75 -5.97 44.91 -32.86
N TYR A 76 -6.02 44.94 -34.19
CA TYR A 76 -6.06 46.22 -34.94
C TYR A 76 -7.19 47.11 -34.43
N TRP A 77 -8.40 46.62 -34.36
CA TRP A 77 -9.56 47.41 -33.94
C TRP A 77 -9.48 47.84 -32.48
N PHE A 78 -8.99 47.00 -31.55
CA PHE A 78 -8.75 47.39 -30.17
C PHE A 78 -7.67 48.51 -30.07
N SER A 79 -6.71 48.52 -30.96
CA SER A 79 -5.69 49.58 -31.00
C SER A 79 -6.17 50.91 -31.62
N GLN A 80 -7.33 50.90 -32.23
CA GLN A 80 -7.95 52.12 -32.76
C GLN A 80 -8.79 52.87 -31.71
N SER A 81 -9.04 52.28 -30.53
CA SER A 81 -9.68 53.01 -29.43
C SER A 81 -8.77 54.11 -28.89
N ALA A 82 -9.33 55.12 -28.24
CA ALA A 82 -8.56 56.22 -27.65
C ALA A 82 -7.60 55.67 -26.56
N PRO A 83 -6.42 56.30 -26.38
CA PRO A 83 -5.46 55.88 -25.36
C PRO A 83 -5.99 55.93 -23.90
N ASP A 84 -7.06 56.69 -23.68
CA ASP A 84 -7.78 56.85 -22.43
C ASP A 84 -9.12 56.10 -22.39
N ASP A 85 -9.37 55.19 -23.35
CA ASP A 85 -10.53 54.30 -23.29
C ASP A 85 -10.23 53.06 -22.48
N PRO A 86 -10.79 52.91 -21.26
CA PRO A 86 -10.47 51.76 -20.40
C PRO A 86 -10.90 50.41 -21.02
N VAL A 87 -11.93 50.39 -21.87
CA VAL A 87 -12.40 49.17 -22.51
C VAL A 87 -11.45 48.74 -23.62
N GLY A 88 -10.96 49.69 -24.41
CA GLY A 88 -9.97 49.39 -25.47
C GLY A 88 -8.63 48.95 -24.89
N LEU A 89 -8.15 49.61 -23.82
CA LEU A 89 -6.94 49.19 -23.08
C LEU A 89 -7.08 47.78 -22.51
N TYR A 90 -8.22 47.48 -21.92
CA TYR A 90 -8.50 46.11 -21.41
C TYR A 90 -8.40 45.05 -22.50
N TRP A 91 -9.04 45.26 -23.66
CA TRP A 91 -9.00 44.28 -24.75
C TRP A 91 -7.62 44.16 -25.39
N GLN A 92 -6.85 45.23 -25.48
CA GLN A 92 -5.45 45.16 -25.86
C GLN A 92 -4.65 44.32 -24.88
N ALA A 93 -4.86 44.51 -23.55
CA ALA A 93 -4.25 43.69 -22.51
C ALA A 93 -4.58 42.21 -22.70
N VAL A 94 -5.84 41.86 -22.91
CA VAL A 94 -6.28 40.49 -23.20
C VAL A 94 -5.60 39.91 -24.44
N CYS A 95 -5.38 40.72 -25.48
CA CYS A 95 -4.64 40.28 -26.66
C CYS A 95 -3.16 40.00 -26.37
N TYR A 96 -2.48 40.82 -25.60
CA TYR A 96 -1.09 40.60 -25.18
C TYR A 96 -0.98 39.41 -24.24
N ASP A 97 -1.93 39.21 -23.33
CA ASP A 97 -1.96 38.07 -22.39
C ASP A 97 -2.10 36.73 -23.14
N SER A 98 -3.01 36.69 -24.12
CA SER A 98 -3.33 35.46 -24.89
C SER A 98 -2.49 35.26 -26.16
N GLY A 99 -1.73 36.26 -26.60
CA GLY A 99 -1.06 36.23 -27.90
C GLY A 99 -2.04 36.35 -29.09
N ALA A 100 -3.23 36.88 -28.88
CA ALA A 100 -4.27 36.98 -29.92
C ALA A 100 -4.02 38.18 -30.86
N GLY A 101 -3.47 37.91 -32.05
CA GLY A 101 -3.17 38.91 -33.07
C GLY A 101 -1.93 39.78 -32.76
N VAL A 102 -1.20 39.47 -31.71
CA VAL A 102 0.04 40.11 -31.32
C VAL A 102 0.90 39.07 -30.60
N GLU A 103 2.20 39.22 -30.56
CA GLU A 103 3.08 38.35 -29.76
C GLU A 103 2.73 38.53 -28.28
N ALA A 104 2.62 37.40 -27.56
CA ALA A 104 2.28 37.39 -26.14
C ALA A 104 3.35 38.14 -25.32
N ASP A 105 2.92 39.05 -24.46
CA ASP A 105 3.76 39.84 -23.56
C ASP A 105 3.04 40.09 -22.24
N GLU A 106 3.29 39.27 -21.26
CA GLU A 106 2.67 39.37 -19.93
C GLU A 106 2.93 40.71 -19.24
N LYS A 107 4.12 41.30 -19.42
CA LYS A 107 4.44 42.60 -18.82
C LYS A 107 3.63 43.74 -19.46
N LYS A 108 3.46 43.67 -20.75
CA LYS A 108 2.65 44.64 -21.49
C LYS A 108 1.18 44.47 -21.15
N ALA A 109 0.70 43.23 -21.06
CA ALA A 109 -0.67 42.92 -20.62
C ALA A 109 -0.92 43.47 -19.22
N PHE A 110 -0.03 43.22 -18.27
CA PHE A 110 -0.09 43.75 -16.90
C PHE A 110 -0.19 45.27 -16.89
N SER A 111 0.71 45.97 -17.63
CA SER A 111 0.69 47.44 -17.70
C SER A 111 -0.64 47.98 -18.19
N LEU A 112 -1.19 47.39 -19.25
CA LEU A 112 -2.48 47.80 -19.83
C LEU A 112 -3.68 47.48 -18.94
N PHE A 113 -3.65 46.32 -18.25
CA PHE A 113 -4.65 46.04 -17.21
C PHE A 113 -4.59 47.05 -16.08
N GLN A 114 -3.37 47.45 -15.64
CA GLN A 114 -3.19 48.45 -14.59
C GLN A 114 -3.75 49.80 -15.05
N GLU A 115 -3.41 50.28 -16.28
CA GLU A 115 -3.91 51.55 -16.83
C GLU A 115 -5.45 51.57 -16.92
N SER A 116 -6.06 50.48 -17.40
CA SER A 116 -7.52 50.35 -17.46
C SER A 116 -8.16 50.27 -16.06
N ALA A 117 -7.51 49.56 -15.11
CA ALA A 117 -7.98 49.45 -13.72
C ALA A 117 -7.91 50.76 -12.95
N ASP A 118 -6.94 51.64 -13.27
CA ASP A 118 -6.80 52.96 -12.70
C ASP A 118 -7.92 53.90 -13.15
N MET A 119 -8.59 53.56 -14.25
CA MET A 119 -9.81 54.22 -14.73
C MET A 119 -11.11 53.57 -14.21
N ASP A 120 -11.01 52.79 -13.13
CA ASP A 120 -12.12 52.09 -12.47
C ASP A 120 -12.91 51.15 -13.40
N TYR A 121 -12.25 50.50 -14.38
CA TYR A 121 -12.91 49.48 -15.19
C TYR A 121 -12.88 48.09 -14.46
N ALA A 122 -14.04 47.65 -13.99
CA ALA A 122 -14.17 46.48 -13.14
C ALA A 122 -13.59 45.18 -13.71
N PRO A 123 -13.75 44.85 -15.02
CA PRO A 123 -13.06 43.69 -15.62
C PRO A 123 -11.54 43.78 -15.50
N ALA A 124 -10.95 44.94 -15.79
CA ALA A 124 -9.50 45.14 -15.68
C ALA A 124 -9.01 45.02 -14.25
N ILE A 125 -9.75 45.58 -13.27
CA ILE A 125 -9.45 45.43 -11.84
C ILE A 125 -9.43 43.95 -11.45
N CYS A 126 -10.39 43.17 -11.94
CA CYS A 126 -10.46 41.74 -11.68
C CYS A 126 -9.25 40.99 -12.29
N ASP A 127 -8.95 41.23 -13.57
CA ASP A 127 -7.88 40.54 -14.29
C ASP A 127 -6.47 40.97 -13.79
N LEU A 128 -6.33 42.24 -13.36
CA LEU A 128 -5.14 42.71 -12.62
C LEU A 128 -4.97 41.90 -11.32
N GLY A 129 -6.07 41.60 -10.63
CA GLY A 129 -6.06 40.70 -9.48
C GLY A 129 -5.53 39.31 -9.83
N VAL A 130 -5.93 38.74 -10.98
CA VAL A 130 -5.42 37.47 -11.50
C VAL A 130 -3.91 37.55 -11.78
N CYS A 131 -3.45 38.67 -12.37
CA CYS A 131 -2.01 38.88 -12.59
C CYS A 131 -1.21 38.83 -11.29
N TYR A 132 -1.67 39.48 -10.21
CA TYR A 132 -1.01 39.42 -8.91
C TYR A 132 -1.13 38.06 -8.22
N GLU A 133 -2.25 37.36 -8.39
CA GLU A 133 -2.46 36.01 -7.85
C GLU A 133 -1.47 35.02 -8.45
N ASN A 134 -1.24 35.09 -9.77
CA ASN A 134 -0.41 34.14 -10.49
C ASN A 134 1.04 34.58 -10.67
N GLY A 135 1.34 35.89 -10.53
CA GLY A 135 2.64 36.47 -10.83
C GLY A 135 2.85 36.70 -12.33
N GLN A 136 1.76 36.94 -13.10
CA GLN A 136 1.82 37.18 -14.55
C GLN A 136 2.21 38.63 -14.85
N GLY A 137 3.35 38.83 -15.48
CA GLY A 137 3.90 40.15 -15.77
C GLY A 137 4.37 40.96 -14.54
N THR A 138 4.19 40.44 -13.34
CA THR A 138 4.54 41.04 -12.04
C THR A 138 4.98 39.97 -11.05
N GLU A 139 5.48 40.37 -9.87
CA GLU A 139 5.68 39.42 -8.78
C GLU A 139 4.33 39.03 -8.14
N LYS A 140 4.22 37.81 -7.69
CA LYS A 140 3.04 37.28 -7.00
C LYS A 140 2.80 38.05 -5.69
N ASP A 141 1.57 38.59 -5.52
CA ASP A 141 1.16 39.34 -4.37
C ASP A 141 -0.33 39.11 -4.04
N MET A 142 -0.56 38.15 -3.13
CA MET A 142 -1.92 37.76 -2.76
C MET A 142 -2.72 38.87 -2.06
N ASP A 143 -2.06 39.74 -1.29
CA ASP A 143 -2.75 40.84 -0.58
C ASP A 143 -3.34 41.83 -1.59
N LYS A 144 -2.57 42.14 -2.64
CA LYS A 144 -3.07 43.00 -3.75
C LYS A 144 -4.17 42.30 -4.55
N ALA A 145 -4.00 40.99 -4.84
CA ALA A 145 -5.05 40.23 -5.56
C ALA A 145 -6.38 40.27 -4.79
N VAL A 146 -6.36 40.02 -3.47
CA VAL A 146 -7.54 40.10 -2.61
C VAL A 146 -8.15 41.48 -2.61
N ALA A 147 -7.34 42.52 -2.50
CA ALA A 147 -7.81 43.92 -2.49
C ALA A 147 -8.51 44.28 -3.81
N LEU A 148 -7.94 43.86 -4.94
CA LEU A 148 -8.50 44.10 -6.27
C LEU A 148 -9.80 43.33 -6.48
N TYR A 149 -9.86 42.04 -6.08
CA TYR A 149 -11.10 41.29 -6.14
C TYR A 149 -12.20 41.85 -5.26
N LYS A 150 -11.87 42.39 -4.05
CA LYS A 150 -12.82 43.13 -3.21
C LYS A 150 -13.35 44.33 -3.93
N LYS A 151 -12.46 45.15 -4.53
CA LYS A 151 -12.86 46.35 -5.29
C LYS A 151 -13.79 46.00 -6.46
N ALA A 152 -13.42 44.98 -7.26
CA ALA A 152 -14.26 44.49 -8.38
C ALA A 152 -15.62 43.93 -7.89
N ALA A 153 -15.63 43.21 -6.76
CA ALA A 153 -16.85 42.68 -6.15
C ALA A 153 -17.79 43.80 -5.63
N GLU A 154 -17.26 44.85 -5.01
CA GLU A 154 -17.99 46.04 -4.54
C GLU A 154 -18.60 46.82 -5.73
N MET A 155 -17.90 46.86 -6.85
CA MET A 155 -18.42 47.44 -8.12
C MET A 155 -19.50 46.54 -8.76
N GLY A 156 -19.78 45.40 -8.21
CA GLY A 156 -20.82 44.48 -8.68
C GLY A 156 -20.38 43.52 -9.79
N TYR A 157 -19.08 43.43 -10.10
CA TYR A 157 -18.58 42.58 -11.18
C TYR A 157 -18.64 41.11 -10.78
N PRO A 158 -19.35 40.23 -11.52
CA PRO A 158 -19.62 38.86 -11.10
C PRO A 158 -18.36 37.99 -11.02
N GLN A 159 -17.38 38.16 -11.91
CA GLN A 159 -16.14 37.42 -11.86
C GLN A 159 -15.31 37.79 -10.61
N GLY A 160 -15.25 39.11 -10.27
CA GLY A 160 -14.59 39.57 -9.04
C GLY A 160 -15.23 38.99 -7.79
N ARG A 161 -16.58 38.95 -7.73
CA ARG A 161 -17.33 38.26 -6.67
C ARG A 161 -17.01 36.78 -6.60
N CYS A 162 -17.00 36.09 -7.74
CA CYS A 162 -16.70 34.67 -7.83
C CYS A 162 -15.27 34.36 -7.38
N ASN A 163 -14.27 35.14 -7.85
CA ASN A 163 -12.88 34.97 -7.44
C ASN A 163 -12.70 35.21 -5.94
N LEU A 164 -13.28 36.28 -5.41
CA LEU A 164 -13.23 36.55 -3.97
C LEU A 164 -13.90 35.44 -3.16
N GLY A 165 -15.05 34.95 -3.61
CA GLY A 165 -15.74 33.80 -3.02
C GLY A 165 -14.85 32.55 -3.01
N ALA A 166 -14.12 32.29 -4.11
CA ALA A 166 -13.20 31.16 -4.19
C ALA A 166 -12.02 31.29 -3.19
N LEU A 167 -11.49 32.50 -3.00
CA LEU A 167 -10.44 32.74 -1.99
C LEU A 167 -10.96 32.49 -0.57
N TYR A 168 -12.15 32.96 -0.21
CA TYR A 168 -12.77 32.64 1.08
C TYR A 168 -13.08 31.15 1.25
N TYR A 169 -13.51 30.48 0.20
CA TYR A 169 -13.80 29.05 0.22
C TYR A 169 -12.54 28.22 0.48
N ALA A 170 -11.42 28.57 -0.18
CA ALA A 170 -10.14 27.88 -0.05
C ALA A 170 -9.31 28.32 1.17
N GLY A 171 -9.52 29.55 1.67
CA GLY A 171 -8.68 30.18 2.71
C GLY A 171 -7.33 30.61 2.14
N ILE A 172 -7.29 31.13 0.90
CA ILE A 172 -6.06 31.56 0.22
C ILE A 172 -5.98 33.09 0.27
N GLY A 173 -4.94 33.65 0.89
CA GLY A 173 -4.78 35.10 1.06
C GLY A 173 -5.78 35.76 2.01
N VAL A 174 -6.76 35.01 2.48
CA VAL A 174 -7.79 35.39 3.47
C VAL A 174 -8.06 34.24 4.41
N GLU A 175 -8.57 34.55 5.60
CA GLU A 175 -9.07 33.49 6.50
C GLU A 175 -10.24 32.76 5.84
N LYS A 176 -10.25 31.44 5.96
CA LYS A 176 -11.28 30.58 5.38
C LYS A 176 -12.64 30.87 5.98
N ASP A 177 -13.59 31.29 5.15
CA ASP A 177 -14.96 31.62 5.56
C ASP A 177 -15.97 31.14 4.50
N TYR A 178 -16.57 30.01 4.75
CA TYR A 178 -17.59 29.45 3.86
C TYR A 178 -18.85 30.28 3.74
N THR A 179 -19.22 31.04 4.79
CA THR A 179 -20.41 31.90 4.78
C THR A 179 -20.19 33.11 3.87
N ALA A 180 -19.02 33.73 3.97
CA ALA A 180 -18.62 34.78 3.05
C ALA A 180 -18.52 34.25 1.60
N ALA A 181 -17.93 33.08 1.42
CA ALA A 181 -17.83 32.44 0.10
C ALA A 181 -19.21 32.22 -0.53
N ALA A 182 -20.13 31.58 0.18
CA ALA A 182 -21.48 31.32 -0.28
C ALA A 182 -22.25 32.63 -0.60
N HIS A 183 -22.05 33.69 0.19
CA HIS A 183 -22.63 34.99 -0.06
C HIS A 183 -22.14 35.58 -1.40
N TYR A 184 -20.81 35.59 -1.64
CA TYR A 184 -20.26 36.13 -2.90
C TYR A 184 -20.65 35.27 -4.11
N PHE A 185 -20.67 33.93 -3.95
CA PHE A 185 -21.16 33.06 -5.03
C PHE A 185 -22.65 33.29 -5.33
N THR A 186 -23.47 33.53 -4.32
CA THR A 186 -24.89 33.87 -4.53
C THR A 186 -25.03 35.15 -5.36
N LEU A 187 -24.35 36.22 -4.98
CA LEU A 187 -24.38 37.49 -5.70
C LEU A 187 -23.90 37.39 -7.15
N ALA A 188 -22.95 36.49 -7.43
CA ALA A 188 -22.44 36.24 -8.78
C ALA A 188 -23.38 35.30 -9.58
N ALA A 189 -23.96 34.29 -8.93
CA ALA A 189 -24.89 33.35 -9.53
C ALA A 189 -26.22 34.00 -9.94
N GLU A 190 -26.69 34.99 -9.16
CA GLU A 190 -27.86 35.83 -9.51
C GLU A 190 -27.66 36.56 -10.85
N GLN A 191 -26.42 36.90 -11.18
CA GLN A 191 -26.02 37.48 -12.46
C GLN A 191 -25.78 36.40 -13.56
N ARG A 192 -26.16 35.16 -13.29
CA ARG A 192 -26.04 34.00 -14.19
C ARG A 192 -24.60 33.67 -14.60
N LEU A 193 -23.62 33.94 -13.76
CA LEU A 193 -22.26 33.48 -13.99
C LEU A 193 -22.18 31.96 -13.78
N PRO A 194 -21.91 31.15 -14.83
CA PRO A 194 -21.98 29.67 -14.71
C PRO A 194 -20.99 29.11 -13.68
N ARG A 195 -19.77 29.67 -13.59
CA ARG A 195 -18.77 29.29 -12.59
C ARG A 195 -19.24 29.54 -11.16
N ALA A 196 -19.92 30.66 -10.90
CA ALA A 196 -20.47 30.95 -9.60
C ALA A 196 -21.64 30.04 -9.22
N GLN A 197 -22.49 29.69 -10.20
CA GLN A 197 -23.57 28.71 -10.03
C GLN A 197 -23.01 27.36 -9.62
N TYR A 198 -21.91 26.90 -10.26
CA TYR A 198 -21.21 25.68 -9.87
C TYR A 198 -20.69 25.75 -8.42
N PHE A 199 -19.94 26.81 -8.03
CA PHE A 199 -19.42 26.92 -6.67
C PHE A 199 -20.52 27.06 -5.61
N LEU A 200 -21.60 27.78 -5.91
CA LEU A 200 -22.76 27.85 -5.03
C LEU A 200 -23.44 26.47 -4.89
N GLY A 201 -23.49 25.71 -6.00
CA GLY A 201 -23.95 24.32 -6.00
C GLY A 201 -23.13 23.46 -5.04
N LEU A 202 -21.79 23.57 -5.07
CA LEU A 202 -20.91 22.90 -4.08
C LEU A 202 -21.22 23.32 -2.64
N CYS A 203 -21.49 24.62 -2.41
CA CYS A 203 -21.84 25.09 -1.08
C CYS A 203 -23.11 24.40 -0.55
N TYR A 204 -24.16 24.27 -1.40
CA TYR A 204 -25.39 23.57 -1.02
C TYR A 204 -25.23 22.05 -0.94
N GLU A 205 -24.39 21.45 -1.78
CA GLU A 205 -24.14 20.00 -1.77
C GLU A 205 -23.50 19.52 -0.47
N PHE A 206 -22.56 20.32 0.09
CA PHE A 206 -21.78 19.96 1.27
C PHE A 206 -22.13 20.76 2.54
N GLY A 207 -23.12 21.64 2.48
CA GLY A 207 -23.49 22.48 3.62
C GLY A 207 -22.43 23.54 3.98
N ASN A 208 -21.59 23.95 3.03
CA ASN A 208 -20.49 24.89 3.25
C ASN A 208 -21.00 26.33 3.26
N GLY A 209 -21.18 26.92 4.44
CA GLY A 209 -21.65 28.29 4.62
C GLY A 209 -23.14 28.52 4.38
N VAL A 210 -23.86 27.46 4.00
CA VAL A 210 -25.33 27.39 3.83
C VAL A 210 -25.81 26.07 4.36
N GLU A 211 -27.10 25.93 4.65
CA GLU A 211 -27.70 24.64 4.99
C GLU A 211 -27.63 23.70 3.75
N GLU A 212 -27.28 22.45 3.99
CA GLU A 212 -27.20 21.43 2.93
C GLU A 212 -28.56 21.28 2.22
N ASP A 213 -28.53 21.40 0.90
CA ASP A 213 -29.72 21.25 0.05
C ASP A 213 -29.34 20.70 -1.33
N VAL A 214 -29.36 19.38 -1.43
CA VAL A 214 -28.99 18.68 -2.68
C VAL A 214 -29.85 19.09 -3.88
N ASN A 215 -31.15 19.39 -3.65
CA ASN A 215 -32.02 19.83 -4.75
C ASN A 215 -31.61 21.18 -5.33
N LYS A 216 -31.24 22.14 -4.45
CA LYS A 216 -30.69 23.42 -4.90
C LYS A 216 -29.35 23.24 -5.60
N ALA A 217 -28.49 22.36 -5.10
CA ALA A 217 -27.21 22.05 -5.76
C ALA A 217 -27.44 21.58 -7.20
N ILE A 218 -28.36 20.62 -7.42
CA ILE A 218 -28.69 20.11 -8.76
C ILE A 218 -29.25 21.20 -9.66
N LEU A 219 -30.13 22.06 -9.14
CA LEU A 219 -30.67 23.18 -9.92
C LEU A 219 -29.53 24.09 -10.39
N LEU A 220 -28.62 24.46 -9.51
CA LEU A 220 -27.46 25.31 -9.80
C LEU A 220 -26.49 24.66 -10.78
N TYR A 221 -26.19 23.37 -10.60
CA TYR A 221 -25.38 22.62 -11.58
C TYR A 221 -26.05 22.53 -12.94
N THR A 222 -27.38 22.37 -12.96
CA THR A 222 -28.15 22.40 -14.24
C THR A 222 -28.07 23.75 -14.93
N GLU A 223 -28.14 24.85 -14.17
CA GLU A 223 -27.99 26.20 -14.73
C GLU A 223 -26.56 26.44 -15.20
N ALA A 224 -25.54 26.03 -14.42
CA ALA A 224 -24.14 26.10 -14.80
C ALA A 224 -23.87 25.29 -16.08
N ALA A 225 -24.41 24.08 -16.19
CA ALA A 225 -24.31 23.22 -17.36
C ALA A 225 -24.98 23.86 -18.62
N ARG A 226 -26.14 24.48 -18.45
CA ARG A 226 -26.77 25.26 -19.54
C ARG A 226 -25.92 26.44 -20.01
N GLY A 227 -25.17 27.04 -19.10
CA GLY A 227 -24.17 28.07 -19.38
C GLY A 227 -22.85 27.51 -19.92
N ARG A 228 -22.78 26.20 -20.25
CA ARG A 228 -21.59 25.48 -20.76
C ARG A 228 -20.41 25.50 -19.79
N SER A 229 -20.66 25.58 -18.48
CA SER A 229 -19.62 25.38 -17.48
C SER A 229 -19.21 23.91 -17.49
N ALA A 230 -17.95 23.63 -17.79
CA ALA A 230 -17.41 22.27 -17.79
C ALA A 230 -17.49 21.63 -16.41
N ASP A 231 -17.20 22.40 -15.34
CA ASP A 231 -17.35 21.96 -13.95
C ASP A 231 -18.82 21.68 -13.60
N GLY A 232 -19.74 22.56 -14.05
CA GLY A 232 -21.18 22.36 -13.85
C GLY A 232 -21.70 21.12 -14.56
N LEU A 233 -21.25 20.86 -15.80
CA LEU A 233 -21.54 19.64 -16.54
C LEU A 233 -21.03 18.39 -15.81
N CYS A 234 -19.78 18.44 -15.35
CA CYS A 234 -19.15 17.34 -14.63
C CYS A 234 -19.86 17.06 -13.31
N ALA A 235 -20.16 18.09 -12.50
CA ALA A 235 -20.86 17.95 -11.22
C ALA A 235 -22.27 17.37 -11.43
N LEU A 236 -23.02 17.88 -12.39
CA LEU A 236 -24.33 17.35 -12.72
C LEU A 236 -24.26 15.88 -13.18
N GLY A 237 -23.23 15.53 -13.96
CA GLY A 237 -22.95 14.15 -14.36
C GLY A 237 -22.73 13.24 -13.17
N VAL A 238 -21.96 13.68 -12.17
CA VAL A 238 -21.73 12.92 -10.92
C VAL A 238 -23.04 12.72 -10.14
N MET A 239 -23.93 13.74 -10.09
CA MET A 239 -25.25 13.60 -9.44
C MET A 239 -26.09 12.50 -10.08
N TYR A 240 -26.14 12.46 -11.44
CA TYR A 240 -26.87 11.41 -12.15
C TYR A 240 -26.18 10.04 -12.03
N PHE A 241 -24.85 10.00 -11.99
CA PHE A 241 -24.11 8.75 -11.84
C PHE A 241 -24.34 8.08 -10.49
N LEU A 242 -24.43 8.89 -9.41
CA LEU A 242 -24.60 8.41 -8.04
C LEU A 242 -26.08 8.33 -7.62
N GLY A 243 -27.02 8.81 -8.41
CA GLY A 243 -28.42 8.92 -7.99
C GLY A 243 -28.63 9.88 -6.82
N LYS A 244 -27.71 10.85 -6.60
CA LYS A 244 -27.76 11.76 -5.45
C LYS A 244 -28.76 12.89 -5.72
N GLY A 245 -29.93 12.82 -5.09
CA GLY A 245 -31.00 13.82 -5.25
C GLY A 245 -31.73 13.78 -6.60
N VAL A 246 -31.36 12.90 -7.49
CA VAL A 246 -32.03 12.58 -8.77
C VAL A 246 -32.06 11.06 -8.94
N GLU A 247 -32.92 10.56 -9.80
CA GLU A 247 -32.88 9.15 -10.21
C GLU A 247 -31.54 8.87 -10.93
N GLU A 248 -30.91 7.75 -10.60
CA GLU A 248 -29.67 7.32 -11.23
C GLU A 248 -29.86 7.15 -12.74
N ASP A 249 -29.02 7.80 -13.52
CA ASP A 249 -29.03 7.75 -14.98
C ASP A 249 -27.60 7.80 -15.52
N ALA A 250 -26.98 6.61 -15.58
CA ALA A 250 -25.62 6.46 -16.06
C ALA A 250 -25.43 6.92 -17.52
N ALA A 251 -26.45 6.75 -18.39
CA ALA A 251 -26.37 7.20 -19.79
C ALA A 251 -26.31 8.73 -19.88
N LYS A 252 -27.09 9.42 -19.05
CA LYS A 252 -27.05 10.88 -18.98
C LYS A 252 -25.77 11.38 -18.33
N ALA A 253 -25.27 10.69 -17.33
CA ALA A 253 -23.99 11.02 -16.71
C ALA A 253 -22.83 10.96 -17.71
N THR A 254 -22.75 9.88 -18.51
CA THR A 254 -21.70 9.73 -19.55
C THR A 254 -21.78 10.81 -20.62
N ASP A 255 -23.01 11.22 -21.03
CA ASP A 255 -23.18 12.32 -21.98
C ASP A 255 -22.70 13.66 -21.41
N LEU A 256 -22.98 13.92 -20.12
CA LEU A 256 -22.52 15.12 -19.43
C LEU A 256 -20.99 15.12 -19.22
N PHE A 257 -20.37 13.98 -18.89
CA PHE A 257 -18.91 13.86 -18.79
C PHE A 257 -18.24 14.10 -20.13
N ARG A 258 -18.81 13.59 -21.23
CA ARG A 258 -18.32 13.85 -22.58
C ARG A 258 -18.39 15.34 -22.93
N GLN A 259 -19.53 15.99 -22.67
CA GLN A 259 -19.68 17.43 -22.89
C GLN A 259 -18.68 18.23 -22.05
N ALA A 260 -18.47 17.87 -20.76
CA ALA A 260 -17.48 18.52 -19.90
C ALA A 260 -16.05 18.39 -20.47
N GLY A 261 -15.71 17.22 -20.99
CA GLY A 261 -14.43 16.99 -21.66
C GLY A 261 -14.28 17.80 -22.95
N GLU A 262 -15.34 17.90 -23.74
CA GLU A 262 -15.38 18.72 -24.99
C GLU A 262 -15.27 20.23 -24.71
N GLU A 263 -15.76 20.68 -23.54
CA GLU A 263 -15.56 22.05 -23.03
C GLU A 263 -14.19 22.29 -22.41
N GLY A 264 -13.28 21.28 -22.43
CA GLY A 264 -11.88 21.39 -22.03
C GLY A 264 -11.58 20.89 -20.62
N LEU A 265 -12.54 20.34 -19.87
CA LEU A 265 -12.29 19.78 -18.54
C LEU A 265 -11.72 18.37 -18.65
N ALA A 266 -10.43 18.22 -18.43
CA ALA A 266 -9.73 16.93 -18.48
C ALA A 266 -10.32 15.87 -17.54
N ARG A 267 -10.85 16.28 -16.38
CA ARG A 267 -11.58 15.42 -15.45
C ARG A 267 -12.82 14.79 -16.10
N GLY A 268 -13.52 15.50 -16.97
CA GLY A 268 -14.67 14.96 -17.71
C GLY A 268 -14.26 13.76 -18.58
N TRP A 269 -13.15 13.85 -19.29
CA TRP A 269 -12.61 12.73 -20.05
C TRP A 269 -12.21 11.56 -19.15
N ASN A 270 -11.60 11.82 -18.00
CA ASN A 270 -11.22 10.75 -17.06
C ASN A 270 -12.46 9.98 -16.55
N LEU A 271 -13.52 10.69 -16.13
CA LEU A 271 -14.76 10.07 -15.66
C LEU A 271 -15.47 9.29 -16.80
N LEU A 272 -15.46 9.82 -18.02
CA LEU A 272 -15.98 9.10 -19.16
C LEU A 272 -15.15 7.82 -19.45
N GLY A 273 -13.84 7.86 -19.23
CA GLY A 273 -12.96 6.69 -19.32
C GLY A 273 -13.42 5.59 -18.37
N HIS A 274 -13.68 5.90 -17.11
CA HIS A 274 -14.23 4.93 -16.14
C HIS A 274 -15.57 4.36 -16.57
N CYS A 275 -16.45 5.20 -17.15
CA CYS A 275 -17.73 4.70 -17.66
C CYS A 275 -17.55 3.67 -18.78
N TYR A 276 -16.56 3.84 -19.65
CA TYR A 276 -16.23 2.86 -20.69
C TYR A 276 -15.53 1.61 -20.15
N ASP A 277 -14.73 1.73 -19.08
CA ASP A 277 -14.09 0.56 -18.45
C ASP A 277 -15.12 -0.36 -17.78
N ASP A 278 -16.10 0.24 -17.08
CA ASP A 278 -17.09 -0.50 -16.29
C ASP A 278 -18.39 -0.81 -17.07
N GLY A 279 -18.56 -0.28 -18.28
CA GLY A 279 -19.82 -0.39 -19.05
C GLY A 279 -20.99 0.40 -18.43
N ASN A 280 -20.70 1.43 -17.64
CA ASN A 280 -21.70 2.23 -16.94
C ASN A 280 -22.30 3.32 -17.86
N GLY A 281 -23.55 3.12 -18.28
CA GLY A 281 -24.27 4.05 -19.17
C GLY A 281 -23.84 4.02 -20.63
N VAL A 282 -22.82 3.24 -20.96
CA VAL A 282 -22.28 2.98 -22.31
C VAL A 282 -21.86 1.53 -22.40
N GLU A 283 -21.69 1.01 -23.62
CA GLU A 283 -21.09 -0.31 -23.82
C GLU A 283 -19.64 -0.31 -23.39
N GLU A 284 -19.24 -1.31 -22.61
CA GLU A 284 -17.86 -1.50 -22.17
C GLU A 284 -16.89 -1.52 -23.36
N SER A 285 -15.85 -0.71 -23.28
CA SER A 285 -14.83 -0.63 -24.34
C SER A 285 -13.52 -0.11 -23.77
N PRO A 286 -12.58 -1.01 -23.46
CA PRO A 286 -11.24 -0.64 -23.02
C PRO A 286 -10.52 0.34 -23.97
N GLU A 287 -10.72 0.19 -25.28
CA GLU A 287 -10.09 1.06 -26.27
C GLU A 287 -10.61 2.51 -26.16
N LYS A 288 -11.93 2.69 -25.93
CA LYS A 288 -12.51 4.03 -25.74
C LYS A 288 -12.12 4.60 -24.37
N ALA A 289 -12.05 3.76 -23.34
CA ALA A 289 -11.55 4.16 -22.03
C ALA A 289 -10.12 4.70 -22.11
N ALA A 290 -9.20 3.95 -22.73
CA ALA A 290 -7.84 4.39 -22.95
C ALA A 290 -7.72 5.69 -23.76
N GLN A 291 -8.57 5.87 -24.80
CA GLN A 291 -8.63 7.13 -25.55
C GLN A 291 -9.11 8.31 -24.69
N CYS A 292 -10.06 8.07 -23.79
CA CYS A 292 -10.53 9.09 -22.85
C CYS A 292 -9.45 9.46 -21.84
N TYR A 293 -8.76 8.46 -21.27
CA TYR A 293 -7.62 8.72 -20.38
C TYR A 293 -6.47 9.43 -21.09
N HIS A 294 -6.26 9.14 -22.37
CA HIS A 294 -5.26 9.86 -23.17
C HIS A 294 -5.61 11.35 -23.30
N LYS A 295 -6.87 11.69 -23.62
CA LYS A 295 -7.33 13.09 -23.66
C LYS A 295 -7.21 13.78 -22.31
N ALA A 296 -7.53 13.06 -21.21
CA ALA A 296 -7.35 13.58 -19.86
C ALA A 296 -5.86 13.84 -19.54
N ALA A 297 -4.97 12.94 -19.99
CA ALA A 297 -3.53 13.05 -19.84
C ALA A 297 -2.92 14.18 -20.70
N GLU A 298 -3.46 14.43 -21.90
CA GLU A 298 -3.08 15.59 -22.72
C GLU A 298 -3.43 16.90 -22.03
N GLY A 299 -4.57 16.96 -21.33
CA GLY A 299 -4.95 18.08 -20.47
C GLY A 299 -4.16 18.17 -19.16
N GLY A 300 -3.17 17.32 -18.94
CA GLY A 300 -2.31 17.32 -17.76
C GLY A 300 -2.99 16.80 -16.48
N PHE A 301 -4.16 16.17 -16.58
CA PHE A 301 -4.89 15.67 -15.41
C PHE A 301 -4.18 14.46 -14.79
N PRO A 302 -3.76 14.53 -13.49
CA PRO A 302 -2.92 13.50 -12.89
C PRO A 302 -3.57 12.12 -12.84
N ASP A 303 -4.88 12.04 -12.53
CA ASP A 303 -5.60 10.76 -12.54
C ASP A 303 -5.66 10.17 -13.97
N GLY A 304 -5.88 11.01 -14.99
CA GLY A 304 -5.86 10.56 -16.39
C GLY A 304 -4.51 10.01 -16.82
N LEU A 305 -3.42 10.66 -16.40
CA LEU A 305 -2.04 10.16 -16.60
C LEU A 305 -1.82 8.83 -15.87
N PHE A 306 -2.31 8.71 -14.63
CA PHE A 306 -2.22 7.48 -13.87
C PHE A 306 -2.97 6.34 -14.55
N HIS A 307 -4.26 6.54 -14.92
CA HIS A 307 -5.06 5.49 -15.56
C HIS A 307 -4.51 5.10 -16.94
N LEU A 308 -4.05 6.06 -17.73
CA LEU A 308 -3.36 5.75 -18.99
C LEU A 308 -2.09 4.94 -18.76
N GLY A 309 -1.31 5.27 -17.74
CA GLY A 309 -0.14 4.48 -17.32
C GLY A 309 -0.53 3.03 -16.96
N MET A 310 -1.63 2.84 -16.23
CA MET A 310 -2.15 1.51 -15.90
C MET A 310 -2.64 0.76 -17.15
N CYS A 311 -3.29 1.46 -18.11
CA CYS A 311 -3.66 0.87 -19.40
C CYS A 311 -2.42 0.32 -20.14
N TYR A 312 -1.31 1.05 -20.15
CA TYR A 312 -0.05 0.56 -20.76
C TYR A 312 0.59 -0.59 -19.96
N ILE A 313 0.47 -0.62 -18.62
CA ILE A 313 0.99 -1.71 -17.79
C ILE A 313 0.32 -3.04 -18.14
N TYR A 314 -1.00 -3.02 -18.31
CA TYR A 314 -1.79 -4.24 -18.49
C TYR A 314 -2.18 -4.52 -19.95
N GLY A 315 -1.90 -3.60 -20.87
CA GLY A 315 -2.37 -3.72 -22.26
C GLY A 315 -3.88 -3.55 -22.39
N HIS A 316 -4.50 -2.75 -21.49
CA HIS A 316 -5.96 -2.55 -21.46
C HIS A 316 -6.37 -1.45 -22.42
N GLY A 317 -7.00 -1.82 -23.54
CA GLY A 317 -7.41 -0.91 -24.60
C GLY A 317 -6.28 -0.31 -25.43
N VAL A 318 -5.03 -0.59 -25.11
CA VAL A 318 -3.81 -0.18 -25.82
C VAL A 318 -2.82 -1.33 -25.86
N ALA A 319 -1.85 -1.28 -26.76
CA ALA A 319 -0.73 -2.23 -26.72
C ALA A 319 0.08 -2.03 -25.42
N GLN A 320 0.41 -3.14 -24.75
CA GLN A 320 1.22 -3.08 -23.53
C GLN A 320 2.59 -2.44 -23.83
N SER A 321 3.00 -1.51 -22.98
CA SER A 321 4.31 -0.86 -23.08
C SER A 321 4.74 -0.30 -21.72
N ASP A 322 5.70 -0.95 -21.12
CA ASP A 322 6.22 -0.55 -19.81
C ASP A 322 6.92 0.83 -19.85
N GLU A 323 7.57 1.18 -20.99
CA GLU A 323 8.20 2.48 -21.16
C GLU A 323 7.19 3.63 -21.21
N GLN A 324 6.07 3.43 -21.93
CA GLN A 324 4.99 4.42 -21.99
C GLN A 324 4.27 4.54 -20.64
N ALA A 325 4.07 3.41 -19.96
CA ALA A 325 3.52 3.40 -18.62
C ALA A 325 4.35 4.26 -17.66
N VAL A 326 5.67 4.02 -17.62
CA VAL A 326 6.59 4.80 -16.76
C VAL A 326 6.58 6.28 -17.13
N ALA A 327 6.52 6.62 -18.42
CA ALA A 327 6.46 8.02 -18.85
C ALA A 327 5.19 8.72 -18.31
N CYS A 328 4.03 8.08 -18.40
CA CYS A 328 2.76 8.59 -17.87
C CYS A 328 2.79 8.69 -16.33
N LEU A 329 3.24 7.62 -15.66
CA LEU A 329 3.32 7.58 -14.19
C LEU A 329 4.29 8.63 -13.64
N ARG A 330 5.41 8.90 -14.32
CA ARG A 330 6.36 9.94 -13.93
C ARG A 330 5.73 11.32 -13.98
N ARG A 331 5.03 11.65 -15.07
CA ARG A 331 4.31 12.92 -15.20
C ARG A 331 3.23 13.08 -14.13
N ALA A 332 2.48 12.00 -13.85
CA ALA A 332 1.50 12.01 -12.76
C ALA A 332 2.16 12.17 -11.38
N ALA A 333 3.30 11.53 -11.16
CA ALA A 333 4.07 11.63 -9.93
C ALA A 333 4.64 13.04 -9.72
N GLU A 334 5.15 13.67 -10.78
CA GLU A 334 5.61 15.08 -10.78
C GLU A 334 4.48 16.05 -10.43
N ALA A 335 3.26 15.74 -10.85
CA ALA A 335 2.04 16.47 -10.47
C ALA A 335 1.56 16.13 -9.04
N GLY A 336 2.27 15.27 -8.30
CA GLY A 336 1.97 14.93 -6.92
C GLY A 336 0.87 13.89 -6.73
N HIS A 337 0.60 13.02 -7.72
CA HIS A 337 -0.42 11.98 -7.60
C HIS A 337 0.10 10.77 -6.78
N PRO A 338 -0.43 10.49 -5.55
CA PRO A 338 0.17 9.53 -4.64
C PRO A 338 0.21 8.09 -5.17
N ARG A 339 -0.87 7.65 -5.85
CA ARG A 339 -0.94 6.31 -6.44
C ARG A 339 0.05 6.15 -7.60
N ALA A 340 0.27 7.21 -8.39
CA ALA A 340 1.26 7.18 -9.47
C ALA A 340 2.69 7.11 -8.92
N ILE A 341 2.98 7.83 -7.84
CA ILE A 341 4.28 7.75 -7.15
C ILE A 341 4.52 6.32 -6.64
N CYS A 342 3.51 5.70 -6.04
CA CYS A 342 3.58 4.33 -5.56
C CYS A 342 3.80 3.33 -6.72
N GLN A 343 3.05 3.45 -7.81
CA GLN A 343 3.19 2.58 -8.99
C GLN A 343 4.54 2.77 -9.70
N LEU A 344 5.05 4.00 -9.75
CA LEU A 344 6.40 4.25 -10.25
C LEU A 344 7.46 3.57 -9.36
N GLY A 345 7.24 3.55 -8.03
CA GLY A 345 8.07 2.77 -7.09
C GLY A 345 8.05 1.28 -7.42
N LEU A 346 6.89 0.69 -7.70
CA LEU A 346 6.78 -0.71 -8.13
C LEU A 346 7.50 -0.99 -9.46
N CYS A 347 7.48 -0.03 -10.39
CA CYS A 347 8.24 -0.15 -11.64
C CYS A 347 9.75 -0.21 -11.39
N TYR A 348 10.29 0.61 -10.47
CA TYR A 348 11.70 0.55 -10.07
C TYR A 348 12.04 -0.71 -9.26
N GLU A 349 11.15 -1.19 -8.40
CA GLU A 349 11.33 -2.43 -7.63
C GLU A 349 11.43 -3.66 -8.53
N SER A 350 10.61 -3.71 -9.60
CA SER A 350 10.54 -4.86 -10.51
C SER A 350 11.40 -4.72 -11.78
N GLY A 351 12.03 -3.57 -12.01
CA GLY A 351 12.76 -3.29 -13.26
C GLY A 351 11.84 -3.14 -14.48
N ARG A 352 10.57 -2.75 -14.27
CA ARG A 352 9.57 -2.68 -15.32
C ARG A 352 9.61 -1.32 -16.04
N GLY A 353 10.02 -1.29 -17.29
CA GLY A 353 10.15 -0.08 -18.10
C GLY A 353 11.27 0.88 -17.65
N VAL A 354 11.98 0.54 -16.58
CA VAL A 354 13.16 1.21 -16.03
C VAL A 354 14.10 0.16 -15.48
N PRO A 355 15.41 0.44 -15.35
CA PRO A 355 16.32 -0.46 -14.62
C PRO A 355 15.84 -0.65 -13.17
N GLU A 356 15.97 -1.87 -12.65
CA GLU A 356 15.67 -2.17 -11.25
C GLU A 356 16.53 -1.30 -10.31
N ASP A 357 15.86 -0.62 -9.40
CA ASP A 357 16.50 0.22 -8.38
C ASP A 357 15.61 0.25 -7.10
N ILE A 358 15.88 -0.66 -6.20
CA ILE A 358 15.14 -0.82 -4.95
C ILE A 358 15.31 0.38 -4.00
N HIS A 359 16.44 1.12 -4.08
CA HIS A 359 16.62 2.34 -3.29
C HIS A 359 15.72 3.46 -3.80
N ARG A 360 15.62 3.59 -5.12
CA ARG A 360 14.72 4.56 -5.75
C ARG A 360 13.25 4.21 -5.49
N ALA A 361 12.91 2.93 -5.51
CA ALA A 361 11.57 2.45 -5.12
C ALA A 361 11.24 2.87 -3.68
N ALA A 362 12.17 2.66 -2.73
CA ALA A 362 11.99 3.05 -1.34
C ALA A 362 11.76 4.56 -1.16
N GLU A 363 12.52 5.41 -1.87
CA GLU A 363 12.33 6.87 -1.86
C GLU A 363 10.92 7.27 -2.33
N LEU A 364 10.45 6.65 -3.43
CA LEU A 364 9.12 6.91 -3.98
C LEU A 364 8.01 6.43 -3.04
N TYR A 365 8.16 5.23 -2.46
CA TYR A 365 7.22 4.76 -1.44
C TYR A 365 7.20 5.67 -0.22
N GLU A 366 8.36 6.18 0.24
CA GLU A 366 8.40 7.12 1.35
C GLU A 366 7.69 8.42 1.01
N GLN A 367 7.86 8.94 -0.21
CA GLN A 367 7.13 10.12 -0.68
C GLN A 367 5.62 9.89 -0.69
N ALA A 368 5.14 8.81 -1.31
CA ALA A 368 3.71 8.49 -1.37
C ALA A 368 3.13 8.17 0.02
N ALA A 369 3.89 7.51 0.90
CA ALA A 369 3.48 7.20 2.27
C ALA A 369 3.27 8.48 3.11
N ARG A 370 4.15 9.49 2.96
CA ARG A 370 3.97 10.82 3.60
C ARG A 370 2.71 11.54 3.10
N MET A 371 2.29 11.26 1.89
CA MET A 371 1.04 11.78 1.31
C MET A 371 -0.19 10.98 1.74
N GLY A 372 -0.01 9.94 2.56
CA GLY A 372 -1.07 9.13 3.13
C GLY A 372 -1.47 7.90 2.29
N SER A 373 -0.74 7.53 1.23
CA SER A 373 -1.06 6.32 0.45
C SER A 373 -0.88 5.05 1.27
N PRO A 374 -1.96 4.27 1.55
CA PRO A 374 -1.86 3.04 2.32
C PRO A 374 -1.08 1.95 1.57
N GLU A 375 -1.16 1.92 0.24
CA GLU A 375 -0.37 0.99 -0.59
C GLU A 375 1.13 1.25 -0.43
N ALA A 376 1.53 2.54 -0.48
CA ALA A 376 2.93 2.93 -0.32
C ALA A 376 3.43 2.69 1.10
N GLN A 377 2.61 2.97 2.12
CA GLN A 377 2.93 2.64 3.52
C GLN A 377 3.16 1.13 3.68
N CYS A 378 2.29 0.31 3.10
CA CYS A 378 2.43 -1.14 3.13
C CYS A 378 3.70 -1.61 2.41
N ASN A 379 3.97 -1.14 1.18
CA ASN A 379 5.16 -1.52 0.42
C ASN A 379 6.45 -1.10 1.13
N LEU A 380 6.50 0.14 1.62
CA LEU A 380 7.63 0.62 2.41
C LEU A 380 7.83 -0.20 3.71
N GLY A 381 6.73 -0.58 4.36
CA GLY A 381 6.74 -1.48 5.51
C GLY A 381 7.39 -2.84 5.20
N VAL A 382 7.09 -3.41 4.03
CA VAL A 382 7.71 -4.65 3.53
C VAL A 382 9.22 -4.44 3.34
N LEU A 383 9.63 -3.33 2.71
CA LEU A 383 11.05 -3.03 2.53
C LEU A 383 11.81 -2.93 3.87
N TYR A 384 11.24 -2.24 4.88
CA TYR A 384 11.84 -2.18 6.23
C TYR A 384 11.84 -3.53 6.96
N ARG A 385 10.82 -4.37 6.76
CA ARG A 385 10.74 -5.71 7.37
C ARG A 385 11.91 -6.59 6.92
N TYR A 386 12.27 -6.55 5.64
CA TYR A 386 13.30 -7.40 5.05
C TYR A 386 14.67 -6.72 4.93
N GLY A 387 14.74 -5.39 4.96
CA GLY A 387 15.97 -4.62 4.76
C GLY A 387 16.34 -4.52 3.28
N GLN A 388 15.35 -4.34 2.40
CA GLN A 388 15.53 -4.20 0.96
C GLN A 388 15.54 -2.72 0.59
N GLY A 389 16.63 -2.21 0.01
CA GLY A 389 16.78 -0.80 -0.34
C GLY A 389 16.81 0.18 0.84
N VAL A 390 16.58 -0.29 2.05
CA VAL A 390 16.60 0.46 3.32
C VAL A 390 17.23 -0.38 4.42
N GLU A 391 17.75 0.25 5.46
CA GLU A 391 18.20 -0.48 6.64
C GLU A 391 17.01 -1.20 7.31
N LYS A 392 17.20 -2.47 7.68
CA LYS A 392 16.16 -3.29 8.29
C LYS A 392 15.68 -2.70 9.62
N ASP A 393 14.42 -2.33 9.68
CA ASP A 393 13.77 -1.79 10.87
C ASP A 393 12.35 -2.35 11.03
N ARG A 394 12.23 -3.36 11.89
CA ARG A 394 10.97 -4.06 12.12
C ARG A 394 9.94 -3.23 12.88
N THR A 395 10.38 -2.27 13.69
CA THR A 395 9.50 -1.38 14.44
C THR A 395 8.88 -0.35 13.49
N LYS A 396 9.70 0.22 12.61
CA LYS A 396 9.21 1.15 11.56
C LYS A 396 8.28 0.44 10.57
N ALA A 397 8.58 -0.82 10.23
CA ALA A 397 7.68 -1.64 9.42
C ALA A 397 6.31 -1.81 10.07
N ALA A 398 6.27 -2.17 11.36
CA ALA A 398 5.02 -2.32 12.11
C ALA A 398 4.21 -1.02 12.18
N GLU A 399 4.88 0.12 12.36
CA GLU A 399 4.24 1.44 12.38
C GLU A 399 3.61 1.80 11.02
N LEU A 400 4.32 1.53 9.93
CA LEU A 400 3.80 1.75 8.58
C LEU A 400 2.62 0.84 8.25
N PHE A 401 2.69 -0.44 8.63
CA PHE A 401 1.55 -1.35 8.49
C PHE A 401 0.37 -0.90 9.34
N ARG A 402 0.60 -0.35 10.54
CA ARG A 402 -0.46 0.18 11.39
C ARG A 402 -1.16 1.37 10.74
N GLN A 403 -0.40 2.33 10.20
CA GLN A 403 -0.95 3.49 9.50
C GLN A 403 -1.81 3.10 8.29
N ALA A 404 -1.36 2.11 7.51
CA ALA A 404 -2.12 1.61 6.38
C ALA A 404 -3.34 0.77 6.82
N ALA A 405 -3.22 -0.01 7.91
CA ALA A 405 -4.32 -0.81 8.45
C ALA A 405 -5.43 0.06 9.07
N GLU A 406 -5.10 1.21 9.66
CA GLU A 406 -6.06 2.22 10.15
C GLU A 406 -6.87 2.84 9.00
N GLN A 407 -6.33 2.83 7.77
CA GLN A 407 -7.03 3.21 6.54
C GLN A 407 -7.75 2.02 5.89
N GLU A 408 -7.97 0.94 6.64
CA GLU A 408 -8.67 -0.26 6.20
C GLU A 408 -8.00 -0.99 5.02
N PHE A 409 -6.69 -0.80 4.78
CA PHE A 409 -5.97 -1.48 3.71
C PHE A 409 -5.71 -2.95 4.06
N PRO A 410 -6.34 -3.93 3.37
CA PRO A 410 -6.40 -5.32 3.85
C PRO A 410 -5.02 -6.01 3.87
N ARG A 411 -4.15 -5.71 2.92
CA ARG A 411 -2.79 -6.25 2.88
C ARG A 411 -1.96 -5.79 4.09
N ALA A 412 -2.15 -4.54 4.54
CA ALA A 412 -1.47 -4.03 5.72
C ALA A 412 -2.04 -4.61 7.01
N GLN A 413 -3.36 -4.84 7.08
CA GLN A 413 -4.00 -5.54 8.20
C GLN A 413 -3.40 -6.95 8.35
N PHE A 414 -3.23 -7.68 7.25
CA PHE A 414 -2.58 -8.98 7.25
C PHE A 414 -1.12 -8.91 7.75
N PHE A 415 -0.28 -8.01 7.20
CA PHE A 415 1.11 -7.89 7.62
C PHE A 415 1.24 -7.44 9.09
N LEU A 416 0.39 -6.53 9.55
CA LEU A 416 0.35 -6.13 10.95
C LEU A 416 -0.06 -7.30 11.86
N GLY A 417 -1.02 -8.12 11.40
CA GLY A 417 -1.40 -9.37 12.06
C GLY A 417 -0.20 -10.31 12.26
N LEU A 418 0.61 -10.53 11.20
CA LEU A 418 1.85 -11.31 11.30
C LEU A 418 2.84 -10.72 12.30
N HIS A 419 2.93 -9.38 12.37
CA HIS A 419 3.82 -8.72 13.33
C HIS A 419 3.38 -8.95 14.78
N TYR A 420 2.06 -8.91 15.06
CA TYR A 420 1.50 -9.25 16.38
C TYR A 420 1.61 -10.74 16.70
N GLU A 421 1.43 -11.63 15.71
CA GLU A 421 1.55 -13.08 15.89
C GLU A 421 2.96 -13.48 16.30
N ASP A 422 3.98 -12.92 15.65
CA ASP A 422 5.39 -13.25 15.88
C ASP A 422 6.04 -12.39 16.98
N GLY A 423 5.43 -11.25 17.35
CA GLY A 423 6.06 -10.26 18.24
C GLY A 423 7.20 -9.50 17.55
N ILE A 424 7.06 -9.22 16.25
CA ILE A 424 8.09 -8.57 15.43
C ILE A 424 7.85 -7.06 15.40
N GLY A 425 8.70 -6.27 16.07
CA GLY A 425 8.58 -4.80 16.14
C GLY A 425 7.42 -4.31 17.00
N VAL A 426 6.60 -5.21 17.52
CA VAL A 426 5.48 -4.99 18.46
C VAL A 426 5.48 -6.09 19.50
N GLU A 427 4.81 -5.90 20.62
CA GLU A 427 4.59 -6.96 21.61
C GLU A 427 3.66 -8.03 21.01
N LYS A 428 3.99 -9.31 21.25
CA LYS A 428 3.21 -10.44 20.74
C LYS A 428 1.79 -10.44 21.31
N ASP A 429 0.79 -10.43 20.42
CA ASP A 429 -0.61 -10.45 20.79
C ASP A 429 -1.42 -11.25 19.75
N LEU A 430 -1.69 -12.51 20.07
CA LEU A 430 -2.40 -13.42 19.17
C LEU A 430 -3.87 -13.04 18.95
N ALA A 431 -4.53 -12.45 19.95
CA ALA A 431 -5.92 -12.04 19.83
C ALA A 431 -6.03 -10.85 18.83
N ARG A 432 -5.11 -9.90 18.94
CA ARG A 432 -5.03 -8.77 18.04
C ARG A 432 -4.63 -9.18 16.62
N ALA A 433 -3.75 -10.18 16.49
CA ALA A 433 -3.43 -10.76 15.19
C ALA A 433 -4.67 -11.35 14.51
N ALA A 434 -5.45 -12.17 15.24
CA ALA A 434 -6.67 -12.77 14.73
C ALA A 434 -7.74 -11.72 14.36
N GLU A 435 -7.88 -10.63 15.14
CA GLU A 435 -8.77 -9.51 14.81
C GLU A 435 -8.38 -8.83 13.48
N LEU A 436 -7.08 -8.62 13.27
CA LEU A 436 -6.57 -8.00 12.04
C LEU A 436 -6.74 -8.92 10.83
N TYR A 437 -6.52 -10.22 10.98
CA TYR A 437 -6.82 -11.20 9.94
C TYR A 437 -8.31 -11.24 9.62
N ALA A 438 -9.18 -11.10 10.63
CA ALA A 438 -10.62 -11.03 10.42
C ALA A 438 -11.02 -9.81 9.59
N LYS A 439 -10.46 -8.62 9.89
CA LYS A 439 -10.70 -7.40 9.10
C LYS A 439 -10.22 -7.53 7.66
N ALA A 440 -9.05 -8.14 7.44
CA ALA A 440 -8.56 -8.43 6.09
C ALA A 440 -9.46 -9.45 5.36
N ALA A 441 -9.95 -10.45 6.10
CA ALA A 441 -10.87 -11.45 5.57
C ALA A 441 -12.25 -10.89 5.21
N GLU A 442 -12.76 -9.91 5.96
CA GLU A 442 -14.02 -9.20 5.63
C GLU A 442 -13.95 -8.51 4.27
N GLN A 443 -12.77 -8.11 3.85
CA GLN A 443 -12.49 -7.48 2.56
C GLN A 443 -12.05 -8.49 1.47
N ASP A 444 -12.29 -9.77 1.66
CA ASP A 444 -11.91 -10.84 0.74
C ASP A 444 -10.40 -10.89 0.39
N TYR A 445 -9.53 -10.42 1.31
CA TYR A 445 -8.09 -10.54 1.11
C TYR A 445 -7.65 -12.00 1.35
N PRO A 446 -7.17 -12.73 0.31
CA PRO A 446 -7.03 -14.19 0.39
C PRO A 446 -6.10 -14.66 1.52
N ASP A 447 -4.93 -14.02 1.68
CA ASP A 447 -3.99 -14.35 2.77
C ASP A 447 -4.59 -14.10 4.16
N GLY A 448 -5.40 -13.04 4.31
CA GLY A 448 -6.12 -12.73 5.55
C GLY A 448 -7.16 -13.80 5.88
N VAL A 449 -7.93 -14.24 4.87
CA VAL A 449 -8.92 -15.32 5.02
C VAL A 449 -8.23 -16.62 5.44
N ARG A 450 -7.13 -16.98 4.77
CA ARG A 450 -6.33 -18.16 5.12
C ARG A 450 -5.74 -18.07 6.51
N ALA A 451 -5.11 -16.94 6.87
CA ALA A 451 -4.51 -16.74 8.19
C ALA A 451 -5.54 -16.86 9.32
N LEU A 452 -6.74 -16.29 9.12
CA LEU A 452 -7.85 -16.47 10.05
C LEU A 452 -8.28 -17.94 10.16
N GLY A 453 -8.28 -18.67 9.04
CA GLY A 453 -8.51 -20.12 9.01
C GLY A 453 -7.51 -20.88 9.88
N VAL A 454 -6.21 -20.54 9.78
CA VAL A 454 -5.13 -21.10 10.63
C VAL A 454 -5.37 -20.76 12.11
N CYS A 455 -5.84 -19.55 12.41
CA CYS A 455 -6.17 -19.16 13.78
C CYS A 455 -7.28 -20.04 14.36
N TYR A 456 -8.35 -20.31 13.62
CA TYR A 456 -9.44 -21.20 14.08
C TYR A 456 -9.03 -22.67 14.12
N GLU A 457 -8.18 -23.14 13.21
CA GLU A 457 -7.64 -24.52 13.21
C GLU A 457 -6.83 -24.78 14.48
N ASN A 458 -5.97 -23.85 14.88
CA ASN A 458 -5.04 -24.02 15.99
C ASN A 458 -5.56 -23.48 17.34
N GLY A 459 -6.60 -22.64 17.33
CA GLY A 459 -7.05 -21.91 18.52
C GLY A 459 -6.10 -20.78 18.91
N THR A 460 -5.45 -20.13 17.92
CA THR A 460 -4.51 -19.04 18.16
C THR A 460 -5.23 -17.69 18.11
N GLY A 461 -5.34 -17.03 19.25
CA GLY A 461 -6.02 -15.74 19.38
C GLY A 461 -7.56 -15.79 19.33
N VAL A 462 -8.11 -16.95 18.97
CA VAL A 462 -9.56 -17.26 18.93
C VAL A 462 -9.79 -18.64 19.50
N GLU A 463 -11.03 -18.96 19.88
CA GLU A 463 -11.39 -20.31 20.27
C GLU A 463 -11.28 -21.25 19.06
N LYS A 464 -10.72 -22.44 19.28
CA LYS A 464 -10.53 -23.43 18.20
C LYS A 464 -11.89 -23.86 17.62
N ASP A 465 -12.02 -23.76 16.29
CA ASP A 465 -13.20 -24.16 15.54
C ASP A 465 -12.82 -24.71 14.16
N ALA A 466 -12.70 -26.01 14.09
CA ALA A 466 -12.29 -26.71 12.86
C ALA A 466 -13.29 -26.53 11.70
N GLN A 467 -14.60 -26.41 12.00
CA GLN A 467 -15.60 -26.21 10.97
C GLN A 467 -15.46 -24.83 10.32
N ARG A 468 -15.25 -23.81 11.15
CA ARG A 468 -15.01 -22.45 10.68
C ARG A 468 -13.69 -22.32 9.91
N ALA A 469 -12.65 -23.04 10.33
CA ALA A 469 -11.40 -23.13 9.58
C ALA A 469 -11.63 -23.69 8.17
N VAL A 470 -12.40 -24.77 8.04
CA VAL A 470 -12.76 -25.37 6.74
C VAL A 470 -13.51 -24.39 5.84
N GLU A 471 -14.47 -23.65 6.39
CA GLU A 471 -15.23 -22.63 5.64
C GLU A 471 -14.33 -21.52 5.12
N LEU A 472 -13.43 -21.02 5.97
CA LEU A 472 -12.46 -19.99 5.61
C LEU A 472 -11.47 -20.49 4.55
N TYR A 473 -10.94 -21.70 4.68
CA TYR A 473 -10.04 -22.25 3.67
C TYR A 473 -10.75 -22.42 2.33
N ARG A 474 -12.01 -22.87 2.30
CA ARG A 474 -12.80 -22.94 1.05
C ARG A 474 -12.97 -21.57 0.43
N ARG A 475 -13.33 -20.55 1.23
CA ARG A 475 -13.44 -19.17 0.77
C ARG A 475 -12.10 -18.65 0.22
N ALA A 476 -10.98 -18.90 0.91
CA ALA A 476 -9.66 -18.52 0.41
C ALA A 476 -9.30 -19.21 -0.91
N ILE A 477 -9.67 -20.49 -1.06
CA ILE A 477 -9.48 -21.25 -2.32
C ILE A 477 -10.32 -20.66 -3.47
N ASP A 478 -11.54 -20.22 -3.18
CA ASP A 478 -12.42 -19.57 -4.17
C ASP A 478 -11.88 -18.19 -4.57
N LEU A 479 -11.19 -17.51 -3.66
CA LEU A 479 -10.47 -16.25 -3.90
C LEU A 479 -9.10 -16.43 -4.58
N GLY A 480 -8.72 -17.69 -4.90
CA GLY A 480 -7.48 -18.00 -5.61
C GLY A 480 -6.27 -18.30 -4.73
N ASP A 481 -6.42 -18.40 -3.40
CA ASP A 481 -5.33 -18.81 -2.50
C ASP A 481 -5.14 -20.34 -2.55
N THR A 482 -4.16 -20.78 -3.30
CA THR A 482 -3.84 -22.20 -3.45
C THR A 482 -3.11 -22.77 -2.22
N PHE A 483 -2.49 -21.92 -1.38
CA PHE A 483 -1.93 -22.36 -0.11
C PHE A 483 -3.03 -22.82 0.87
N ALA A 484 -4.22 -22.19 0.82
CA ALA A 484 -5.37 -22.63 1.60
C ALA A 484 -5.83 -24.04 1.21
N ALA A 485 -5.69 -24.43 -0.07
CA ALA A 485 -5.97 -25.79 -0.50
C ALA A 485 -5.01 -26.81 0.15
N TYR A 486 -3.74 -26.47 0.28
CA TYR A 486 -2.78 -27.29 1.02
C TYR A 486 -3.16 -27.41 2.51
N CYS A 487 -3.55 -26.30 3.17
CA CYS A 487 -3.98 -26.34 4.57
C CYS A 487 -5.22 -27.22 4.77
N LEU A 488 -6.26 -27.05 3.95
CA LEU A 488 -7.47 -27.88 4.01
C LEU A 488 -7.16 -29.34 3.69
N GLY A 489 -6.28 -29.59 2.73
CA GLY A 489 -5.79 -30.93 2.41
C GLY A 489 -5.15 -31.62 3.62
N ASN A 490 -4.34 -30.88 4.40
CA ASN A 490 -3.71 -31.40 5.62
C ASN A 490 -4.74 -31.73 6.72
N MET A 491 -5.76 -30.90 6.88
CA MET A 491 -6.86 -31.17 7.84
C MET A 491 -7.60 -32.47 7.46
N LEU A 492 -7.96 -32.62 6.18
CA LEU A 492 -8.65 -33.81 5.68
C LEU A 492 -7.76 -35.05 5.72
N TYR A 493 -6.47 -34.91 5.47
CA TYR A 493 -5.49 -35.99 5.55
C TYR A 493 -5.31 -36.46 6.99
N SER A 494 -5.16 -35.53 7.95
CA SER A 494 -4.95 -35.87 9.37
C SER A 494 -6.18 -36.54 9.99
N GLY A 495 -7.36 -36.03 9.69
CA GLY A 495 -8.62 -36.51 10.24
C GLY A 495 -8.73 -36.35 11.76
N GLN A 496 -8.04 -35.37 12.34
CA GLN A 496 -8.01 -35.14 13.80
C GLN A 496 -9.23 -34.33 14.25
N ASP A 497 -9.50 -33.24 13.56
CA ASP A 497 -10.53 -32.27 13.96
C ASP A 497 -11.77 -32.33 13.04
N ILE A 498 -11.62 -32.93 11.85
CA ILE A 498 -12.69 -33.16 10.87
C ILE A 498 -12.60 -34.62 10.36
N PRO A 499 -13.68 -35.19 9.79
CA PRO A 499 -13.62 -36.53 9.24
C PRO A 499 -12.53 -36.64 8.16
N ARG A 500 -11.74 -37.71 8.25
CA ARG A 500 -10.66 -37.97 7.28
C ARG A 500 -11.22 -38.27 5.92
N ASP A 501 -10.66 -37.65 4.89
CA ASP A 501 -10.98 -37.93 3.48
C ASP A 501 -9.72 -37.78 2.63
N TYR A 502 -9.06 -38.89 2.35
CA TYR A 502 -7.84 -38.91 1.53
C TYR A 502 -8.10 -38.51 0.07
N ALA A 503 -9.29 -38.78 -0.47
CA ALA A 503 -9.60 -38.46 -1.86
C ALA A 503 -9.76 -36.98 -2.05
N GLN A 504 -10.49 -36.31 -1.17
CA GLN A 504 -10.58 -34.85 -1.18
C GLN A 504 -9.22 -34.18 -0.84
N ALA A 505 -8.46 -34.75 0.11
CA ALA A 505 -7.12 -34.24 0.45
C ALA A 505 -6.20 -34.28 -0.78
N LEU A 506 -6.16 -35.39 -1.50
CA LEU A 506 -5.36 -35.54 -2.72
C LEU A 506 -5.77 -34.51 -3.78
N ALA A 507 -7.06 -34.35 -4.05
CA ALA A 507 -7.55 -33.39 -5.04
C ALA A 507 -7.14 -31.93 -4.70
N LEU A 508 -7.14 -31.59 -3.40
CA LEU A 508 -6.69 -30.28 -2.92
C LEU A 508 -5.16 -30.13 -3.03
N TYR A 509 -4.41 -31.19 -2.72
CA TYR A 509 -2.95 -31.19 -2.92
C TYR A 509 -2.60 -31.03 -4.40
N GLU A 510 -3.31 -31.72 -5.31
CA GLU A 510 -3.11 -31.59 -6.76
C GLU A 510 -3.42 -30.16 -7.23
N LYS A 511 -4.48 -29.52 -6.70
CA LYS A 511 -4.80 -28.14 -7.01
C LYS A 511 -3.66 -27.20 -6.60
N ALA A 512 -3.18 -27.31 -5.34
CA ALA A 512 -2.06 -26.51 -4.87
C ALA A 512 -0.73 -26.84 -5.57
N ALA A 513 -0.54 -28.12 -5.92
CA ALA A 513 0.66 -28.58 -6.63
C ALA A 513 0.74 -28.03 -8.06
N ALA A 514 -0.41 -27.86 -8.74
CA ALA A 514 -0.48 -27.29 -10.09
C ALA A 514 0.05 -25.85 -10.13
N ASP A 515 -0.16 -25.08 -9.05
CA ASP A 515 0.34 -23.73 -8.90
C ASP A 515 1.77 -23.67 -8.28
N GLY A 516 2.42 -24.82 -8.19
CA GLY A 516 3.82 -24.92 -7.81
C GLY A 516 4.08 -25.01 -6.31
N HIS A 517 3.07 -25.21 -5.45
CA HIS A 517 3.28 -25.31 -4.00
C HIS A 517 4.12 -26.54 -3.63
N PRO A 518 5.37 -26.39 -3.11
CA PRO A 518 6.29 -27.52 -2.95
C PRO A 518 5.77 -28.60 -1.98
N GLY A 519 5.26 -28.18 -0.82
CA GLY A 519 4.71 -29.11 0.17
C GLY A 519 3.48 -29.88 -0.35
N ALA A 520 2.63 -29.25 -1.17
CA ALA A 520 1.49 -29.93 -1.80
C ALA A 520 1.94 -30.95 -2.84
N GLN A 521 2.95 -30.62 -3.65
CA GLN A 521 3.59 -31.56 -4.59
C GLN A 521 4.15 -32.77 -3.83
N CYS A 522 4.86 -32.54 -2.73
CA CYS A 522 5.37 -33.62 -1.90
C CYS A 522 4.25 -34.51 -1.32
N GLN A 523 3.18 -33.90 -0.79
CA GLN A 523 2.04 -34.65 -0.23
C GLN A 523 1.25 -35.42 -1.29
N ALA A 524 1.05 -34.84 -2.49
CA ALA A 524 0.44 -35.53 -3.61
C ALA A 524 1.28 -36.78 -4.02
N GLY A 525 2.60 -36.60 -4.13
CA GLY A 525 3.54 -37.68 -4.36
C GLY A 525 3.42 -38.80 -3.30
N PHE A 526 3.33 -38.41 -2.02
CA PHE A 526 3.16 -39.36 -0.93
C PHE A 526 1.80 -40.12 -0.99
N CYS A 527 0.73 -39.41 -1.34
CA CYS A 527 -0.59 -40.05 -1.53
C CYS A 527 -0.55 -41.09 -2.65
N TYR A 528 0.08 -40.79 -3.78
CA TYR A 528 0.23 -41.75 -4.88
C TYR A 528 1.15 -42.92 -4.53
N GLU A 529 2.25 -42.66 -3.78
CA GLU A 529 3.16 -43.74 -3.29
C GLU A 529 2.41 -44.74 -2.42
N ARG A 530 1.51 -44.27 -1.56
CA ARG A 530 0.80 -45.09 -0.58
C ARG A 530 -0.57 -45.56 -1.03
N GLY A 531 -1.11 -45.01 -2.13
CA GLY A 531 -2.48 -45.29 -2.56
C GLY A 531 -3.53 -44.68 -1.62
N LEU A 532 -3.29 -43.46 -1.13
CA LEU A 532 -4.19 -42.76 -0.22
C LEU A 532 -5.16 -41.88 -1.03
N GLY A 533 -6.42 -42.25 -1.06
CA GLY A 533 -7.44 -41.56 -1.86
C GLY A 533 -7.40 -41.84 -3.35
N CYS A 534 -6.47 -42.67 -3.81
CA CYS A 534 -6.28 -43.07 -5.18
C CYS A 534 -5.69 -44.49 -5.26
N GLU A 535 -5.62 -45.08 -6.47
CA GLU A 535 -4.78 -46.24 -6.70
C GLU A 535 -3.30 -45.88 -6.58
N LYS A 536 -2.51 -46.81 -6.07
CA LYS A 536 -1.06 -46.62 -5.95
C LYS A 536 -0.43 -46.49 -7.33
N ASP A 537 0.32 -45.37 -7.51
CA ASP A 537 0.95 -45.01 -8.78
C ASP A 537 2.34 -44.42 -8.52
N MET A 538 3.39 -45.22 -8.79
CA MET A 538 4.77 -44.83 -8.55
C MET A 538 5.29 -43.81 -9.57
N ASP A 539 4.76 -43.81 -10.80
CA ASP A 539 5.16 -42.87 -11.85
C ASP A 539 4.66 -41.47 -11.51
N LYS A 540 3.42 -41.36 -11.01
CA LYS A 540 2.90 -40.08 -10.48
C LYS A 540 3.60 -39.66 -9.20
N ALA A 541 3.91 -40.57 -8.29
CA ALA A 541 4.67 -40.26 -7.08
C ALA A 541 6.03 -39.65 -7.45
N PHE A 542 6.76 -40.32 -8.36
CA PHE A 542 8.03 -39.80 -8.87
C PHE A 542 7.88 -38.42 -9.53
N PHE A 543 6.85 -38.23 -10.37
CA PHE A 543 6.56 -36.94 -11.02
C PHE A 543 6.39 -35.82 -9.99
N TYR A 544 5.55 -36.02 -8.98
CA TYR A 544 5.28 -35.02 -7.98
C TYR A 544 6.47 -34.76 -7.05
N TYR A 545 7.24 -35.77 -6.65
CA TYR A 545 8.48 -35.58 -5.89
C TYR A 545 9.55 -34.84 -6.71
N SER A 546 9.60 -35.10 -8.04
CA SER A 546 10.50 -34.34 -8.91
C SER A 546 10.14 -32.86 -8.97
N LYS A 547 8.84 -32.53 -9.08
CA LYS A 547 8.35 -31.16 -9.06
C LYS A 547 8.63 -30.46 -7.71
N SER A 548 8.40 -31.15 -6.60
CA SER A 548 8.73 -30.64 -5.26
C SER A 548 10.24 -30.37 -5.12
N ALA A 549 11.08 -31.27 -5.63
CA ALA A 549 12.53 -31.11 -5.63
C ALA A 549 13.05 -29.99 -6.55
N GLU A 550 12.37 -29.73 -7.69
CA GLU A 550 12.65 -28.58 -8.58
C GLU A 550 12.38 -27.24 -7.85
N ASN A 551 11.45 -27.24 -6.91
CA ASN A 551 11.11 -26.08 -6.07
C ASN A 551 11.89 -26.06 -4.73
N ASP A 552 13.02 -26.76 -4.66
CA ASP A 552 13.93 -26.80 -3.51
C ASP A 552 13.27 -27.22 -2.18
N ASP A 553 12.24 -28.09 -2.24
CA ASP A 553 11.65 -28.70 -1.03
C ASP A 553 12.55 -29.86 -0.53
N GLU A 554 13.10 -29.72 0.66
CA GLU A 554 14.03 -30.72 1.20
C GLU A 554 13.38 -32.11 1.42
N VAL A 555 12.06 -32.15 1.69
CA VAL A 555 11.31 -33.40 1.84
C VAL A 555 11.12 -34.05 0.48
N GLY A 556 10.73 -33.29 -0.53
CA GLY A 556 10.61 -33.72 -1.92
C GLY A 556 11.94 -34.23 -2.47
N ILE A 557 13.03 -33.50 -2.24
CA ILE A 557 14.39 -33.91 -2.64
C ILE A 557 14.78 -35.25 -2.00
N ASN A 558 14.51 -35.43 -0.71
CA ASN A 558 14.79 -36.70 -0.04
C ASN A 558 13.94 -37.85 -0.59
N ASN A 559 12.64 -37.61 -0.83
CA ASN A 559 11.74 -38.62 -1.35
C ASN A 559 12.08 -38.98 -2.81
N LEU A 560 12.46 -38.00 -3.62
CA LEU A 560 13.02 -38.23 -4.94
C LEU A 560 14.31 -39.09 -4.89
N GLY A 561 15.18 -38.81 -3.91
CA GLY A 561 16.35 -39.65 -3.62
C GLY A 561 15.95 -41.09 -3.34
N THR A 562 14.89 -41.32 -2.57
CA THR A 562 14.36 -42.65 -2.29
C THR A 562 13.80 -43.32 -3.55
N CYS A 563 13.17 -42.57 -4.44
CA CYS A 563 12.72 -43.08 -5.74
C CYS A 563 13.90 -43.55 -6.57
N TYR A 564 14.98 -42.83 -6.69
CA TYR A 564 16.17 -43.20 -7.43
C TYR A 564 16.94 -44.35 -6.74
N GLU A 565 16.99 -44.44 -5.41
CA GLU A 565 17.63 -45.56 -4.70
C GLU A 565 16.95 -46.88 -5.01
N HIS A 566 15.62 -46.88 -5.07
CA HIS A 566 14.84 -48.12 -5.18
C HIS A 566 14.23 -48.38 -6.57
N GLY A 567 14.37 -47.43 -7.51
CA GLY A 567 13.76 -47.53 -8.85
C GLY A 567 12.24 -47.39 -8.79
N MET A 568 11.71 -46.49 -7.99
CA MET A 568 10.27 -46.27 -7.86
C MET A 568 9.82 -45.20 -8.86
N GLY A 569 9.05 -45.58 -9.88
CA GLY A 569 8.62 -44.70 -10.99
C GLY A 569 9.77 -44.20 -11.89
N CYS A 570 10.97 -44.75 -11.73
CA CYS A 570 12.14 -44.43 -12.53
C CYS A 570 13.15 -45.60 -12.57
N THR A 571 14.15 -45.51 -13.42
CA THR A 571 15.29 -46.42 -13.35
C THR A 571 16.12 -46.14 -12.10
N ALA A 572 16.47 -47.20 -11.35
CA ALA A 572 17.28 -47.04 -10.14
C ALA A 572 18.66 -46.43 -10.47
N ASP A 573 18.99 -45.38 -9.77
CA ASP A 573 20.31 -44.68 -9.80
C ASP A 573 20.72 -44.26 -8.38
N PRO A 574 21.31 -45.18 -7.60
CA PRO A 574 21.77 -44.88 -6.26
C PRO A 574 22.84 -43.78 -6.19
N ALA A 575 23.60 -43.52 -7.28
CA ALA A 575 24.56 -42.45 -7.34
C ALA A 575 23.85 -41.08 -7.41
N HIS A 576 22.76 -41.00 -8.13
CA HIS A 576 21.91 -39.81 -8.12
C HIS A 576 21.21 -39.63 -6.77
N ALA A 577 20.69 -40.73 -6.19
CA ALA A 577 20.11 -40.72 -4.85
C ALA A 577 21.06 -40.14 -3.78
N ALA A 578 22.33 -40.55 -3.82
CA ALA A 578 23.35 -40.01 -2.89
C ALA A 578 23.51 -38.49 -2.98
N ARG A 579 23.53 -37.93 -4.20
CA ARG A 579 23.59 -36.47 -4.39
C ARG A 579 22.35 -35.75 -3.86
N LEU A 580 21.17 -36.34 -4.10
CA LEU A 580 19.90 -35.79 -3.60
C LEU A 580 19.83 -35.82 -2.07
N TYR A 581 20.21 -36.91 -1.44
CA TYR A 581 20.28 -36.99 0.02
C TYR A 581 21.28 -36.01 0.61
N GLU A 582 22.44 -35.79 -0.03
CA GLU A 582 23.40 -34.80 0.42
C GLU A 582 22.81 -33.37 0.30
N LYS A 583 22.13 -33.06 -0.82
CA LYS A 583 21.41 -31.77 -0.98
C LYS A 583 20.36 -31.61 0.11
N ALA A 584 19.45 -32.56 0.28
CA ALA A 584 18.38 -32.46 1.28
C ALA A 584 18.93 -32.34 2.71
N GLY A 585 19.98 -33.10 3.04
CA GLY A 585 20.63 -33.02 4.35
C GLY A 585 21.28 -31.66 4.59
N SER A 586 21.92 -31.07 3.59
CA SER A 586 22.52 -29.73 3.67
C SER A 586 21.47 -28.61 3.83
N MET A 587 20.25 -28.84 3.32
CA MET A 587 19.11 -27.92 3.47
C MET A 587 18.41 -28.04 4.83
N GLY A 588 18.79 -28.99 5.65
CA GLY A 588 18.26 -29.12 7.01
C GLY A 588 17.38 -30.34 7.26
N MET A 589 17.36 -31.32 6.34
CA MET A 589 16.62 -32.57 6.53
C MET A 589 17.49 -33.69 7.13
N PRO A 590 17.43 -33.97 8.45
CA PRO A 590 18.35 -34.92 9.11
C PRO A 590 18.17 -36.36 8.65
N VAL A 591 16.96 -36.74 8.21
CA VAL A 591 16.65 -38.08 7.68
C VAL A 591 17.49 -38.38 6.44
N ALA A 592 17.73 -37.39 5.59
CA ALA A 592 18.55 -37.53 4.39
C ALA A 592 20.00 -37.91 4.72
N TRP A 593 20.58 -37.37 5.81
CA TRP A 593 21.88 -37.80 6.27
C TRP A 593 21.94 -39.27 6.65
N LYS A 594 20.88 -39.81 7.29
CA LYS A 594 20.78 -41.22 7.58
C LYS A 594 20.73 -42.05 6.32
N ASN A 595 19.92 -41.64 5.32
CA ASN A 595 19.80 -42.34 4.05
C ASN A 595 21.15 -42.33 3.31
N LEU A 596 21.84 -41.21 3.26
CA LEU A 596 23.18 -41.10 2.67
C LEU A 596 24.22 -41.99 3.41
N ALA A 597 24.15 -42.02 4.74
CA ALA A 597 25.03 -42.89 5.54
C ALA A 597 24.84 -44.37 5.20
N LEU A 598 23.59 -44.80 4.97
CA LEU A 598 23.28 -46.15 4.55
C LEU A 598 23.84 -46.49 3.18
N LEU A 599 23.85 -45.53 2.22
CA LEU A 599 24.48 -45.74 0.91
C LEU A 599 25.98 -45.92 1.04
N TYR A 600 26.68 -45.10 1.83
CA TYR A 600 28.11 -45.25 2.08
C TYR A 600 28.45 -46.53 2.83
N GLU A 601 27.63 -46.97 3.80
CA GLU A 601 27.79 -48.21 4.53
C GLU A 601 27.73 -49.42 3.62
N ARG A 602 26.79 -49.41 2.65
CA ARG A 602 26.53 -50.50 1.71
C ARG A 602 27.42 -50.44 0.44
N GLY A 603 27.92 -49.28 0.10
CA GLY A 603 28.61 -49.01 -1.19
C GLY A 603 27.65 -49.01 -2.36
N LEU A 604 26.43 -48.43 -2.20
CA LEU A 604 25.40 -48.30 -3.21
C LEU A 604 25.47 -46.95 -3.87
N GLY A 605 25.83 -46.87 -5.14
CA GLY A 605 25.96 -45.62 -5.89
C GLY A 605 27.12 -44.72 -5.48
N VAL A 606 27.80 -45.05 -4.39
CA VAL A 606 29.02 -44.40 -3.87
C VAL A 606 30.02 -45.49 -3.48
N GLU A 607 31.32 -45.16 -3.45
CA GLU A 607 32.32 -46.06 -2.95
C GLU A 607 32.06 -46.33 -1.45
N LYS A 608 32.17 -47.60 -1.07
CA LYS A 608 31.94 -48.02 0.34
C LYS A 608 32.95 -47.36 1.25
N ASP A 609 32.47 -46.51 2.15
CA ASP A 609 33.30 -45.74 3.08
C ASP A 609 32.66 -45.68 4.48
N ALA A 610 33.22 -46.46 5.40
CA ALA A 610 32.74 -46.48 6.77
C ALA A 610 32.97 -45.19 7.54
N GLN A 611 33.98 -44.39 7.18
CA GLN A 611 34.21 -43.09 7.83
C GLN A 611 33.17 -42.05 7.39
N GLN A 612 32.85 -41.99 6.11
CA GLN A 612 31.76 -41.13 5.63
C GLN A 612 30.42 -41.58 6.21
N ALA A 613 30.14 -42.90 6.22
CA ALA A 613 28.94 -43.40 6.85
C ALA A 613 28.83 -42.98 8.33
N GLN A 614 29.92 -43.11 9.12
CA GLN A 614 29.94 -42.64 10.53
C GLN A 614 29.69 -41.14 10.65
N LYS A 615 30.30 -40.34 9.77
CA LYS A 615 30.10 -38.86 9.74
C LYS A 615 28.63 -38.52 9.55
N TYR A 616 27.95 -39.12 8.56
CA TYR A 616 26.57 -38.82 8.25
C TYR A 616 25.58 -39.40 9.27
N PHE A 617 25.84 -40.60 9.80
CA PHE A 617 25.09 -41.12 10.96
C PHE A 617 25.23 -40.22 12.19
N ALA A 618 26.41 -39.64 12.43
CA ALA A 618 26.60 -38.72 13.54
C ALA A 618 25.81 -37.41 13.34
N LEU A 619 25.72 -36.89 12.11
CA LEU A 619 24.88 -35.73 11.79
C LEU A 619 23.41 -36.03 12.04
N ALA A 620 22.91 -37.18 11.55
CA ALA A 620 21.53 -37.60 11.77
C ALA A 620 21.21 -37.89 13.25
N ALA A 621 22.17 -38.48 14.00
CA ALA A 621 22.00 -38.81 15.42
C ALA A 621 21.93 -37.56 16.32
N ARG A 622 22.60 -36.46 15.95
CA ARG A 622 22.51 -35.16 16.67
C ARG A 622 21.07 -34.63 16.70
N GLU A 623 20.33 -34.90 15.65
CA GLU A 623 18.94 -34.47 15.50
C GLU A 623 17.94 -35.60 15.88
N ASN A 624 18.43 -36.62 16.59
CA ASN A 624 17.64 -37.74 17.10
C ASN A 624 16.88 -38.55 16.03
N VAL A 625 17.44 -38.68 14.81
CA VAL A 625 16.81 -39.48 13.74
C VAL A 625 16.79 -40.95 14.16
N PRO A 626 15.61 -41.62 14.10
CA PRO A 626 15.51 -43.04 14.48
C PRO A 626 16.43 -43.91 13.62
N GLY A 627 17.19 -44.81 14.28
CA GLY A 627 18.13 -45.72 13.63
C GLY A 627 19.51 -45.13 13.31
N ALA A 628 19.70 -43.81 13.48
CA ALA A 628 20.99 -43.16 13.20
C ALA A 628 22.03 -43.47 14.27
N ALA A 629 21.63 -43.47 15.57
CA ALA A 629 22.51 -43.82 16.67
C ALA A 629 22.95 -45.30 16.61
N GLU A 630 22.01 -46.20 16.32
CA GLU A 630 22.32 -47.63 16.12
C GLU A 630 23.28 -47.84 14.93
N GLY A 631 23.10 -47.09 13.84
CA GLY A 631 24.01 -47.08 12.69
C GLY A 631 25.43 -46.66 13.07
N LEU A 632 25.52 -45.58 13.85
CA LEU A 632 26.80 -45.04 14.34
C LEU A 632 27.50 -46.03 15.30
N GLU A 633 26.73 -46.62 16.22
CA GLU A 633 27.25 -47.65 17.15
C GLU A 633 27.73 -48.90 16.42
N ARG A 634 26.96 -49.40 15.44
CA ARG A 634 27.34 -50.57 14.62
C ARG A 634 28.66 -50.34 13.88
N LEU A 635 28.88 -49.15 13.35
CA LEU A 635 30.10 -48.83 12.60
C LEU A 635 31.28 -48.47 13.50
N SER A 636 31.04 -47.90 14.66
CA SER A 636 32.11 -47.52 15.58
C SER A 636 32.66 -48.68 16.40
N GLY A 637 31.97 -49.84 16.42
CA GLY A 637 32.38 -51.01 17.26
C GLY A 637 32.28 -50.75 18.77
N GLN A 638 31.61 -49.70 19.17
CA GLN A 638 31.36 -49.37 20.56
C GLN A 638 30.05 -50.03 21.00
N GLN A 639 30.10 -50.81 22.07
CA GLN A 639 28.89 -51.26 22.78
C GLN A 639 28.09 -50.05 23.22
N ALA A 640 26.79 -50.08 22.96
CA ALA A 640 25.83 -49.07 23.23
C ALA A 640 26.21 -48.13 24.37
N ALA A 641 26.54 -46.88 24.04
CA ALA A 641 26.50 -45.84 25.05
C ALA A 641 25.04 -45.78 25.50
N LYS A 642 24.85 -46.21 26.74
CA LYS A 642 23.52 -46.33 27.35
C LYS A 642 22.64 -45.17 26.96
N ARG A 643 21.47 -45.47 26.43
CA ARG A 643 20.30 -44.59 26.38
C ARG A 643 20.38 -43.60 27.52
N PHE A 644 20.13 -42.34 27.26
CA PHE A 644 20.00 -41.27 28.25
C PHE A 644 19.52 -41.89 29.56
N PRO A 645 20.36 -41.89 30.60
CA PRO A 645 19.98 -42.62 31.78
C PRO A 645 18.64 -42.09 32.24
N ALA A 646 17.71 -42.99 32.48
CA ALA A 646 16.40 -42.68 33.04
C ALA A 646 16.49 -41.80 34.31
N THR A 647 17.69 -41.65 34.86
CA THR A 647 18.10 -40.69 35.86
C THR A 647 17.89 -39.20 35.48
N SER A 648 18.09 -38.77 34.23
CA SER A 648 17.86 -37.35 33.89
C SER A 648 16.35 -37.04 33.83
N LEU A 649 15.53 -37.94 33.26
CA LEU A 649 14.08 -37.80 33.32
C LEU A 649 13.51 -37.97 34.74
N ARG A 650 14.13 -38.85 35.57
CA ARG A 650 13.79 -39.02 36.99
C ARG A 650 14.18 -37.80 37.82
N ILE A 651 15.33 -37.17 37.54
CA ILE A 651 15.75 -35.93 38.20
C ILE A 651 14.84 -34.79 37.84
N THR A 652 14.45 -34.62 36.55
CA THR A 652 13.49 -33.59 36.13
C THR A 652 12.09 -33.87 36.72
N GLY A 653 11.66 -35.14 36.76
CA GLY A 653 10.39 -35.53 37.37
C GLY A 653 10.38 -35.31 38.90
N VAL A 654 11.47 -35.63 39.60
CA VAL A 654 11.58 -35.36 41.03
C VAL A 654 11.64 -33.86 41.31
N PHE A 655 12.29 -33.06 40.45
CA PHE A 655 12.30 -31.60 40.56
C PHE A 655 10.93 -30.98 40.31
N LEU A 656 10.18 -31.45 39.31
CA LEU A 656 8.82 -31.00 39.05
C LEU A 656 7.85 -31.41 40.16
N LEU A 657 7.99 -32.61 40.72
CA LEU A 657 7.23 -33.06 41.89
C LEU A 657 7.58 -32.26 43.15
N GLY A 658 8.86 -31.94 43.35
CA GLY A 658 9.31 -31.07 44.44
C GLY A 658 8.76 -29.65 44.33
N LEU A 659 8.71 -29.09 43.10
CA LEU A 659 8.15 -27.80 42.81
C LEU A 659 6.63 -27.78 43.04
N ALA A 660 5.93 -28.83 42.60
CA ALA A 660 4.49 -28.99 42.80
C ALA A 660 4.14 -29.16 44.30
N ALA A 661 4.96 -29.90 45.04
CA ALA A 661 4.82 -30.05 46.50
C ALA A 661 5.06 -28.72 47.22
N PHE A 662 6.07 -27.96 46.81
CA PHE A 662 6.39 -26.65 47.39
C PHE A 662 5.28 -25.61 47.10
N LEU A 663 4.73 -25.60 45.88
CA LEU A 663 3.58 -24.79 45.55
C LEU A 663 2.31 -25.19 46.32
N GLY A 664 2.12 -26.50 46.56
CA GLY A 664 1.02 -27.04 47.36
C GLY A 664 1.09 -26.63 48.82
N ILE A 665 2.31 -26.66 49.41
CA ILE A 665 2.53 -26.26 50.82
C ILE A 665 2.35 -24.75 50.98
N GLY A 666 2.81 -23.92 50.02
CA GLY A 666 2.65 -22.46 50.06
C GLY A 666 1.21 -21.98 49.98
N LEU A 667 0.36 -22.75 49.31
CA LEU A 667 -1.09 -22.45 49.21
C LEU A 667 -1.86 -22.84 50.50
N TRP A 668 -1.30 -23.73 51.32
CA TRP A 668 -2.00 -24.22 52.51
C TRP A 668 -1.66 -23.42 53.79
N ASP A 669 -0.45 -22.85 53.90
CA ASP A 669 0.04 -22.22 55.14
C ASP A 669 -0.02 -20.67 55.14
N GLY A 670 -0.68 -20.02 54.21
CA GLY A 670 -0.88 -18.56 54.21
C GLY A 670 0.40 -17.71 54.09
N VAL A 671 1.44 -18.24 53.45
CA VAL A 671 2.71 -17.52 53.23
C VAL A 671 2.46 -16.37 52.22
N PRO A 672 2.93 -15.14 52.49
CA PRO A 672 2.77 -14.03 51.56
C PRO A 672 3.32 -14.36 50.19
N SER A 673 2.59 -14.00 49.13
CA SER A 673 2.89 -14.29 47.71
C SER A 673 4.30 -13.92 47.29
N GLU A 674 4.88 -12.88 47.88
CA GLU A 674 6.23 -12.36 47.58
C GLU A 674 7.35 -13.34 48.01
N ARG A 675 7.20 -14.03 49.16
CA ARG A 675 8.17 -15.05 49.61
C ARG A 675 8.08 -16.32 48.76
N LEU A 676 6.90 -16.66 48.30
CA LEU A 676 6.68 -17.80 47.41
C LEU A 676 7.35 -17.54 46.05
N PHE A 677 7.21 -16.32 45.50
CA PHE A 677 7.82 -15.94 44.23
C PHE A 677 9.35 -15.96 44.28
N SER A 678 9.94 -15.42 45.33
CA SER A 678 11.39 -15.43 45.55
C SER A 678 11.95 -16.87 45.68
N GLY A 679 11.25 -17.75 46.40
CA GLY A 679 11.64 -19.15 46.58
C GLY A 679 11.58 -19.95 45.26
N VAL A 680 10.52 -19.76 44.48
CA VAL A 680 10.35 -20.41 43.15
C VAL A 680 11.41 -19.93 42.15
N PHE A 681 11.72 -18.63 42.15
CA PHE A 681 12.74 -18.06 41.26
C PHE A 681 14.15 -18.60 41.61
N THR A 682 14.46 -18.70 42.88
CA THR A 682 15.73 -19.23 43.35
C THR A 682 15.91 -20.72 42.98
N LEU A 683 14.86 -21.52 43.14
CA LEU A 683 14.88 -22.94 42.73
C LEU A 683 15.00 -23.12 41.24
N PHE A 684 14.36 -22.23 40.43
CA PHE A 684 14.48 -22.24 38.97
C PHE A 684 15.90 -21.91 38.52
N PHE A 685 16.57 -20.92 39.14
CA PHE A 685 17.97 -20.58 38.86
C PHE A 685 18.93 -21.68 39.28
N ILE A 686 18.71 -22.33 40.41
CA ILE A 686 19.51 -23.46 40.86
C ILE A 686 19.36 -24.64 39.87
N ALA A 687 18.14 -24.95 39.48
CA ALA A 687 17.87 -26.02 38.53
C ALA A 687 18.48 -25.73 37.15
N SER A 688 18.39 -24.47 36.68
CA SER A 688 18.98 -24.02 35.40
C SER A 688 20.52 -24.09 35.47
N SER A 689 21.13 -23.68 36.55
CA SER A 689 22.58 -23.73 36.76
C SER A 689 23.12 -25.18 36.81
N VAL A 690 22.42 -26.08 37.48
CA VAL A 690 22.75 -27.51 37.51
C VAL A 690 22.56 -28.15 36.12
N PHE A 691 21.50 -27.75 35.39
CA PHE A 691 21.26 -28.23 34.03
C PHE A 691 22.34 -27.75 33.05
N ILE A 692 22.78 -26.49 33.16
CA ILE A 692 23.87 -25.93 32.35
C ILE A 692 25.18 -26.63 32.66
N LEU A 693 25.48 -26.87 33.97
CA LEU A 693 26.69 -27.59 34.38
C LEU A 693 26.69 -29.04 33.90
N CYS A 694 25.56 -29.73 33.92
CA CYS A 694 25.43 -31.08 33.38
C CYS A 694 25.63 -31.10 31.86
N LYS A 695 25.09 -30.09 31.16
CA LYS A 695 25.22 -29.97 29.68
C LYS A 695 26.64 -29.59 29.25
N VAL A 696 27.34 -28.76 30.01
CA VAL A 696 28.75 -28.42 29.77
C VAL A 696 29.64 -29.64 30.00
N ASN A 697 29.39 -30.45 31.02
CA ASN A 697 30.14 -31.68 31.28
C ASN A 697 29.91 -32.75 30.18
N GLN A 698 28.76 -32.77 29.51
CA GLN A 698 28.48 -33.66 28.39
C GLN A 698 29.12 -33.21 27.05
N ARG A 699 29.35 -31.88 26.86
CA ARG A 699 29.93 -31.35 25.62
C ARG A 699 31.46 -31.35 25.55
N GLN A 700 32.15 -31.52 26.66
CA GLN A 700 33.62 -31.59 26.72
C GLN A 700 34.14 -32.72 27.63
N PRO A 701 34.17 -33.98 27.16
CA PRO A 701 34.63 -35.11 27.97
C PRO A 701 36.13 -35.11 28.26
N GLN A 702 36.89 -34.14 27.84
CA GLN A 702 38.36 -34.06 27.98
C GLN A 702 38.87 -32.91 28.88
N LEU A 703 38.03 -32.30 29.70
CA LEU A 703 38.51 -31.31 30.68
C LEU A 703 39.29 -32.02 31.80
N PRO A 704 40.51 -31.54 32.17
CA PRO A 704 41.27 -32.12 33.27
C PRO A 704 40.44 -32.11 34.56
N LYS A 705 40.44 -33.23 35.29
CA LYS A 705 39.68 -33.40 36.54
C LYS A 705 39.79 -32.21 37.53
N PRO A 706 40.96 -31.55 37.70
CA PRO A 706 41.03 -30.39 38.58
C PRO A 706 40.24 -29.18 38.13
N LEU A 707 40.07 -28.98 36.80
CA LEU A 707 39.28 -27.86 36.26
C LEU A 707 37.78 -28.11 36.45
N CYS A 708 37.29 -29.31 36.27
CA CYS A 708 35.89 -29.68 36.53
C CYS A 708 35.53 -29.46 38.02
N ILE A 709 36.44 -29.83 38.93
CA ILE A 709 36.26 -29.62 40.38
C ILE A 709 36.22 -28.14 40.70
N LEU A 710 37.10 -27.32 40.07
CA LEU A 710 37.11 -25.87 40.26
C LEU A 710 35.81 -25.21 39.80
N TYR A 711 35.24 -25.65 38.66
CA TYR A 711 33.95 -25.13 38.18
C TYR A 711 32.78 -25.54 39.06
N ILE A 712 32.79 -26.76 39.60
CA ILE A 712 31.77 -27.24 40.54
C ILE A 712 31.84 -26.45 41.85
N VAL A 713 33.04 -26.23 42.37
CA VAL A 713 33.27 -25.46 43.60
C VAL A 713 32.89 -23.99 43.43
N LEU A 714 33.24 -23.38 42.28
CA LEU A 714 32.87 -21.99 42.01
C LEU A 714 31.35 -21.83 41.82
N GLY A 715 30.70 -22.76 41.14
CA GLY A 715 29.25 -22.80 41.01
C GLY A 715 28.52 -22.95 42.32
N ALA A 716 29.06 -23.85 43.20
CA ALA A 716 28.55 -24.05 44.56
C ALA A 716 28.72 -22.82 45.46
N LEU A 717 29.88 -22.14 45.37
CA LEU A 717 30.14 -20.90 46.10
C LEU A 717 29.24 -19.74 45.68
N LEU A 718 28.92 -19.64 44.38
CA LEU A 718 27.99 -18.63 43.86
C LEU A 718 26.55 -18.91 44.32
N VAL A 719 26.14 -20.17 44.35
CA VAL A 719 24.86 -20.59 44.92
C VAL A 719 24.78 -20.29 46.40
N LEU A 720 25.86 -20.57 47.14
CA LEU A 720 25.94 -20.26 48.58
C LEU A 720 25.89 -18.76 48.87
N ALA A 721 26.56 -17.96 48.03
CA ALA A 721 26.52 -16.49 48.11
C ALA A 721 25.10 -15.96 47.85
N GLY A 722 24.40 -16.50 46.84
CA GLY A 722 23.01 -16.16 46.57
C GLY A 722 22.05 -16.50 47.72
N ILE A 723 22.27 -17.67 48.37
CA ILE A 723 21.51 -18.10 49.56
C ILE A 723 21.81 -17.20 50.76
N LEU A 724 23.09 -16.82 50.98
CA LEU A 724 23.50 -15.94 52.07
C LEU A 724 22.91 -14.52 51.89
N VAL A 725 22.84 -14.02 50.69
CA VAL A 725 22.18 -12.72 50.37
C VAL A 725 20.69 -12.82 50.67
N LEU A 726 20.03 -13.93 50.34
CA LEU A 726 18.61 -14.16 50.65
C LEU A 726 18.34 -14.30 52.15
N LEU A 727 19.27 -14.86 52.89
CA LEU A 727 19.17 -15.01 54.38
C LEU A 727 19.55 -13.73 55.15
N SER A 728 20.27 -12.80 54.52
CA SER A 728 20.64 -11.51 55.10
C SER A 728 19.62 -10.38 54.89
N LEU A 729 18.56 -10.65 54.15
CA LEU A 729 17.46 -9.70 54.01
C LEU A 729 16.68 -9.53 55.32
N PRO A 730 16.49 -8.31 55.81
CA PRO A 730 15.89 -8.10 57.11
C PRO A 730 14.47 -8.62 57.21
N GLY A 731 14.18 -9.36 58.29
CA GLY A 731 12.85 -9.91 58.60
C GLY A 731 11.80 -8.89 59.09
N SER A 732 11.98 -7.61 58.79
CA SER A 732 11.11 -6.52 59.18
C SER A 732 10.36 -6.01 57.94
N GLY A 733 9.10 -6.23 57.87
CA GLY A 733 7.99 -5.74 57.02
C GLY A 733 8.11 -4.54 56.10
N GLU A 734 9.29 -4.18 55.60
CA GLU A 734 9.48 -3.18 54.57
C GLU A 734 9.50 -3.81 53.18
N PRO A 735 8.92 -3.18 52.17
CA PRO A 735 8.93 -3.71 50.80
C PRO A 735 10.34 -3.74 50.23
N ILE A 736 10.75 -4.88 49.68
CA ILE A 736 12.03 -5.08 48.97
C ILE A 736 12.03 -4.16 47.75
N THR A 737 13.02 -3.29 47.62
CA THR A 737 13.10 -2.31 46.52
C THR A 737 13.68 -2.92 45.24
N ALA A 738 13.44 -2.30 44.08
CA ALA A 738 14.00 -2.73 42.80
C ALA A 738 15.55 -2.78 42.79
N GLU A 739 16.22 -2.04 43.67
CA GLU A 739 17.69 -2.03 43.82
C GLU A 739 18.21 -3.32 44.46
N ASP A 740 17.46 -3.92 45.37
CA ASP A 740 17.84 -5.19 46.03
C ASP A 740 17.79 -6.35 45.02
N TYR A 741 16.83 -6.34 44.10
CA TYR A 741 16.77 -7.31 43.00
C TYR A 741 17.90 -7.09 42.00
N TRP A 742 18.32 -5.82 41.79
CA TRP A 742 19.43 -5.49 40.89
C TRP A 742 20.76 -5.98 41.39
N LEU A 743 21.04 -5.89 42.70
CA LEU A 743 22.26 -6.38 43.35
C LEU A 743 22.40 -7.90 43.28
N VAL A 744 21.31 -8.63 43.50
CA VAL A 744 21.26 -10.09 43.33
C VAL A 744 21.43 -10.49 41.86
N GLY A 745 20.78 -9.77 40.95
CA GLY A 745 20.91 -9.98 39.50
C GLY A 745 22.34 -9.73 38.99
N CYS A 746 23.00 -8.66 39.46
CA CYS A 746 24.38 -8.33 39.08
C CYS A 746 25.41 -9.33 39.63
N ALA A 747 25.21 -9.84 40.83
CA ALA A 747 26.09 -10.86 41.42
C ALA A 747 25.98 -12.19 40.63
N LEU A 748 24.79 -12.56 40.19
CA LEU A 748 24.53 -13.77 39.41
C LEU A 748 24.98 -13.65 37.94
N LEU A 749 24.78 -12.48 37.32
CA LEU A 749 25.20 -12.18 35.93
C LEU A 749 26.73 -11.94 35.85
N GLY A 750 27.34 -11.32 36.87
CA GLY A 750 28.79 -11.12 36.97
C GLY A 750 29.54 -12.45 37.01
N GLY A 751 29.01 -13.43 37.77
CA GLY A 751 29.54 -14.78 37.81
C GLY A 751 29.40 -15.51 36.46
N GLY A 752 28.29 -15.35 35.74
CA GLY A 752 28.08 -15.91 34.41
C GLY A 752 28.99 -15.29 33.33
N ALA A 753 29.23 -13.97 33.38
CA ALA A 753 30.12 -13.27 32.45
C ALA A 753 31.59 -13.61 32.62
N LEU A 754 32.03 -13.85 33.86
CA LEU A 754 33.39 -14.33 34.15
C LEU A 754 33.61 -15.76 33.62
N LEU A 755 32.62 -16.63 33.75
CA LEU A 755 32.63 -17.98 33.17
C LEU A 755 32.65 -17.96 31.62
N TYR A 756 31.89 -17.09 30.99
CA TYR A 756 31.86 -16.91 29.52
C TYR A 756 33.19 -16.34 28.98
N ARG A 757 33.82 -15.40 29.73
CA ARG A 757 35.11 -14.79 29.35
C ARG A 757 36.29 -15.79 29.54
N ALA A 758 36.20 -16.69 30.48
CA ALA A 758 37.21 -17.75 30.68
C ALA A 758 37.16 -18.83 29.60
N MET A 759 35.95 -19.08 29.03
CA MET A 759 35.76 -20.05 27.93
C MET A 759 36.07 -19.48 26.53
N GLY A 760 35.93 -18.15 26.33
CA GLY A 760 36.11 -17.48 25.02
C GLY A 760 37.56 -17.21 24.60
N LYS A 761 38.57 -17.42 25.47
CA LYS A 761 40.00 -17.12 25.19
C LYS A 761 40.81 -18.28 24.60
N LYS A 762 40.21 -19.42 24.26
CA LYS A 762 40.90 -20.56 23.66
C LYS A 762 40.57 -20.93 22.22
N ASN A 763 39.87 -20.05 21.49
CA ASN A 763 39.63 -20.25 20.04
C ASN A 763 40.29 -19.18 19.18
N LYS A 764 41.52 -18.75 19.51
CA LYS A 764 42.46 -18.07 18.60
C LYS A 764 43.87 -18.49 18.99
N ALA A 765 44.30 -19.62 18.52
CA ALA A 765 45.67 -20.02 18.21
C ALA A 765 45.58 -21.21 17.23
#